data_bb2c4de7067774ee6d528cde1edc289c
#
_entry.id   bb2c4de7067774ee6d528cde1edc289c
#
_cell.length_a   1.000
_cell.length_b   1.000
_cell.length_c   1.000
_cell.angle_alpha   90.00
_cell.angle_beta   90.00
_cell.angle_gamma   90.00
#
_symmetry.space_group_name_H-M   'P 1'
#
loop_
_entity.id
_entity.type
_entity.pdbx_description
1 polymer ?
#
loop_
_entity_poly.entity_id
_entity_poly.type
_entity_poly.pdbx_seq_one_letter_code
_entity_poly.pdbx_strand_id
1 'polypeptide(L)'
;MACALISPVLSAGIVNAAAPAACMLDLAKTRNGTLGLPNHAEVTPDGHSVLFLRSGPFDTHLHLYRYDLSDHAIHELAAPASGPEHLSVEEKARRERARQSMSGITDYQMSEDGGTVLASQGGQLERIATDDGRVTPVEGQWIAPRLSPDGLSLAAVRDNDLYSVDLVSGRETRLTTGGSDTLSHGLAEFAAAEELERADGAWWSPDSKTILFEEADNSDVEKHYITNPETPQAEPVTFRYPRAGTNNAKTRFGLVDAKGGPIRWISWDHDAWPYLGRVVWRKNAPLAIVLLNREQTKEQLLTIDPATGATHLLLEQSDPAWIELDPRAASGGHNLPVFLDNNAGFLWAADRGKDWQLELHTPDGKLQRVLTPPGLSYIALNDYDAEHNSLTVTVRANRLDNEVVHIDLKTRAVTPFVTERGIHNIHVTNGTHTAMVDTFASAAGTRQTLVRDTAGHVVATLPGVAQTPKLPVHVEFTTAGARDLDAAIIRPDHFSASKHYPVVLSVYAGPGVKLVRDTPTAFLDDQCLANQGYIVVTLDGRGTPGRDHDFERAIKGNLIDLPLQDQVDGLQALGKRYHEMDLSRVGVHGWSFGGYFTAMATIRRPDVFKVGVAGAPPVDFADYDTAYTERYLGTPQDDPEGYHKSNVLAYADTLQQPLLLMHGITDDNVYFENTMKLTQALLHAGKPYDLLLLPGTHMLPDPVIRARVAQRREQFLHAVLQPGK
;
A
#
# COMPACT_ATOMS: atom_id res chain seq x y z
N MET A 1 -21.98 -39.14 -54.50
CA MET A 1 -22.65 -37.84 -54.27
C MET A 1 -22.12 -37.26 -52.99
N ALA A 2 -21.17 -36.34 -53.11
CA ALA A 2 -20.54 -35.65 -51.98
C ALA A 2 -21.21 -34.27 -51.85
N CYS A 3 -21.85 -34.03 -50.70
CA CYS A 3 -22.38 -32.72 -50.35
C CYS A 3 -21.31 -31.97 -49.58
N ALA A 4 -20.70 -30.96 -50.22
CA ALA A 4 -19.81 -30.02 -49.59
C ALA A 4 -20.65 -28.96 -48.88
N LEU A 5 -20.57 -28.92 -47.55
CA LEU A 5 -21.04 -27.80 -46.73
C LEU A 5 -19.91 -26.78 -46.62
N ILE A 6 -20.06 -25.68 -47.30
CA ILE A 6 -19.19 -24.50 -47.17
C ILE A 6 -19.68 -23.70 -45.95
N SER A 7 -18.95 -23.77 -44.85
CA SER A 7 -19.10 -22.84 -43.74
C SER A 7 -18.41 -21.52 -44.07
N PRO A 8 -19.01 -20.37 -43.81
CA PRO A 8 -18.31 -19.10 -44.00
C PRO A 8 -17.24 -18.95 -42.94
N VAL A 9 -15.98 -18.91 -43.35
CA VAL A 9 -14.86 -18.45 -42.53
C VAL A 9 -15.08 -16.95 -42.29
N LEU A 10 -15.48 -16.60 -41.07
CA LEU A 10 -15.37 -15.22 -40.60
C LEU A 10 -13.88 -14.88 -40.60
N SER A 11 -13.45 -14.11 -41.62
CA SER A 11 -12.15 -13.42 -41.59
C SER A 11 -12.14 -12.47 -40.41
N ALA A 12 -11.44 -12.85 -39.34
CA ALA A 12 -11.05 -11.91 -38.32
C ALA A 12 -10.19 -10.85 -39.00
N GLY A 13 -10.77 -9.69 -39.27
CA GLY A 13 -10.03 -8.55 -39.77
C GLY A 13 -8.91 -8.27 -38.78
N ILE A 14 -7.68 -8.24 -39.28
CA ILE A 14 -6.54 -7.71 -38.55
C ILE A 14 -6.90 -6.25 -38.24
N VAL A 15 -7.37 -6.01 -37.01
CA VAL A 15 -7.54 -4.66 -36.50
C VAL A 15 -6.14 -4.07 -36.47
N ASN A 16 -5.85 -3.14 -37.40
CA ASN A 16 -4.64 -2.37 -37.36
C ASN A 16 -4.49 -1.85 -35.94
N ALA A 17 -3.40 -2.23 -35.26
CA ALA A 17 -3.09 -1.75 -33.93
C ALA A 17 -2.90 -0.23 -34.04
N ALA A 18 -3.98 0.51 -33.76
CA ALA A 18 -3.87 1.96 -33.58
C ALA A 18 -2.79 2.21 -32.52
N ALA A 19 -1.97 3.23 -32.74
CA ALA A 19 -1.03 3.66 -31.69
C ALA A 19 -1.80 3.81 -30.37
N PRO A 20 -1.19 3.51 -29.19
CA PRO A 20 -1.83 3.77 -27.91
C PRO A 20 -2.44 5.16 -27.94
N ALA A 21 -3.64 5.34 -27.39
CA ALA A 21 -4.18 6.67 -27.24
C ALA A 21 -3.05 7.52 -26.62
N ALA A 22 -2.68 8.63 -27.26
CA ALA A 22 -1.54 9.47 -26.85
C ALA A 22 -1.61 9.78 -25.35
N CYS A 23 -2.83 9.95 -24.84
CA CYS A 23 -3.17 10.12 -23.44
C CYS A 23 -2.57 9.06 -22.53
N MET A 24 -2.83 7.75 -22.78
CA MET A 24 -2.37 6.67 -21.91
C MET A 24 -0.84 6.52 -21.93
N LEU A 25 -0.21 6.77 -23.06
CA LEU A 25 1.24 6.73 -23.15
C LEU A 25 1.88 7.89 -22.38
N ASP A 26 1.32 9.09 -22.48
CA ASP A 26 1.82 10.27 -21.76
C ASP A 26 1.63 10.11 -20.24
N LEU A 27 0.49 9.57 -19.80
CA LEU A 27 0.25 9.25 -18.40
C LEU A 27 1.22 8.16 -17.90
N ALA A 28 1.45 7.11 -18.67
CA ALA A 28 2.37 6.05 -18.29
C ALA A 28 3.81 6.54 -18.18
N LYS A 29 4.28 7.36 -19.13
CA LYS A 29 5.65 7.93 -19.13
C LYS A 29 5.92 8.86 -17.97
N THR A 30 4.93 9.58 -17.50
CA THR A 30 5.03 10.53 -16.38
C THR A 30 4.53 9.94 -15.06
N ARG A 31 4.06 8.66 -15.07
CA ARG A 31 3.33 8.04 -13.96
C ARG A 31 2.23 8.95 -13.43
N ASN A 32 1.33 9.32 -14.31
CA ASN A 32 0.22 10.22 -14.00
C ASN A 32 0.68 11.59 -13.45
N GLY A 33 1.83 12.08 -13.92
CA GLY A 33 2.42 13.35 -13.48
C GLY A 33 3.04 13.32 -12.08
N THR A 34 3.45 12.15 -11.59
CA THR A 34 4.13 12.03 -10.28
C THR A 34 5.65 11.97 -10.38
N LEU A 35 6.22 11.55 -11.54
CA LEU A 35 7.66 11.60 -11.73
C LEU A 35 8.15 13.04 -11.68
N GLY A 36 9.22 13.27 -10.92
CA GLY A 36 9.78 14.61 -10.68
C GLY A 36 9.13 15.41 -9.56
N LEU A 37 8.15 14.85 -8.84
CA LEU A 37 7.70 15.42 -7.57
C LEU A 37 8.67 15.04 -6.45
N PRO A 38 8.93 15.94 -5.48
CA PRO A 38 9.63 15.58 -4.25
C PRO A 38 8.82 14.51 -3.49
N ASN A 39 9.51 13.48 -3.04
CA ASN A 39 8.95 12.42 -2.20
C ASN A 39 9.92 12.04 -1.10
N HIS A 40 9.45 11.29 -0.08
CA HIS A 40 10.25 10.93 1.08
C HIS A 40 10.98 12.17 1.64
N ALA A 41 10.23 13.24 1.91
CA ALA A 41 10.79 14.50 2.34
C ALA A 41 10.76 14.59 3.88
N GLU A 42 11.91 14.95 4.47
CA GLU A 42 12.09 15.06 5.91
C GLU A 42 12.81 16.38 6.26
N VAL A 43 12.29 17.08 7.27
CA VAL A 43 12.97 18.26 7.83
C VAL A 43 14.18 17.79 8.63
N THR A 44 15.33 18.45 8.48
CA THR A 44 16.50 18.16 9.31
C THR A 44 16.23 18.50 10.79
N PRO A 45 16.83 17.78 11.76
CA PRO A 45 16.57 17.99 13.19
C PRO A 45 16.81 19.41 13.69
N ASP A 46 17.70 20.16 13.03
CA ASP A 46 17.95 21.58 13.31
C ASP A 46 16.87 22.52 12.74
N GLY A 47 15.94 22.00 11.94
CA GLY A 47 14.85 22.77 11.33
C GLY A 47 15.27 23.69 10.18
N HIS A 48 16.51 23.61 9.69
CA HIS A 48 17.03 24.56 8.70
C HIS A 48 16.93 24.08 7.25
N SER A 49 16.81 22.79 7.03
CA SER A 49 16.78 22.20 5.69
C SER A 49 15.75 21.09 5.58
N VAL A 50 15.45 20.69 4.36
CA VAL A 50 14.63 19.52 4.05
C VAL A 50 15.42 18.62 3.12
N LEU A 51 15.57 17.34 3.49
CA LEU A 51 16.07 16.30 2.60
C LEU A 51 14.89 15.67 1.85
N PHE A 52 15.08 15.34 0.59
CA PHE A 52 14.03 14.68 -0.21
C PHE A 52 14.59 13.93 -1.40
N LEU A 53 13.85 12.93 -1.87
CA LEU A 53 14.14 12.21 -3.10
C LEU A 53 13.35 12.82 -4.26
N ARG A 54 13.96 12.87 -5.45
CA ARG A 54 13.30 13.33 -6.66
C ARG A 54 13.96 12.74 -7.90
N SER A 55 13.14 12.28 -8.85
CA SER A 55 13.59 11.87 -10.19
C SER A 55 13.48 13.03 -11.18
N GLY A 56 13.90 12.80 -12.42
CA GLY A 56 13.48 13.62 -13.57
C GLY A 56 11.99 13.39 -13.90
N PRO A 57 11.42 14.19 -14.83
CA PRO A 57 9.99 14.11 -15.16
C PRO A 57 9.59 12.89 -15.99
N PHE A 58 10.55 12.15 -16.55
CA PHE A 58 10.35 11.02 -17.47
C PHE A 58 11.21 9.81 -17.15
N ASP A 59 11.89 9.81 -16.03
CA ASP A 59 12.71 8.69 -15.58
C ASP A 59 12.39 8.32 -14.13
N THR A 60 12.82 7.14 -13.72
CA THR A 60 12.54 6.58 -12.40
C THR A 60 13.72 6.64 -11.45
N HIS A 61 14.85 7.24 -11.87
CA HIS A 61 16.05 7.31 -11.06
C HIS A 61 15.94 8.44 -10.05
N LEU A 62 15.87 8.08 -8.79
CA LEU A 62 15.79 9.04 -7.69
C LEU A 62 17.17 9.53 -7.30
N HIS A 63 17.28 10.81 -7.09
CA HIS A 63 18.42 11.55 -6.53
C HIS A 63 18.07 12.04 -5.14
N LEU A 64 19.05 12.20 -4.27
CA LEU A 64 18.88 12.82 -2.95
C LEU A 64 19.25 14.29 -3.00
N TYR A 65 18.36 15.14 -2.53
CA TYR A 65 18.52 16.58 -2.47
C TYR A 65 18.39 17.12 -1.04
N ARG A 66 19.07 18.25 -0.78
CA ARG A 66 18.83 19.12 0.35
C ARG A 66 18.26 20.45 -0.16
N TYR A 67 17.24 20.95 0.51
CA TYR A 67 16.64 22.25 0.28
C TYR A 67 16.80 23.10 1.54
N ASP A 68 17.51 24.22 1.45
CA ASP A 68 17.76 25.11 2.56
C ASP A 68 16.60 26.11 2.72
N LEU A 69 15.98 26.16 3.90
CA LEU A 69 14.78 26.96 4.15
C LEU A 69 15.05 28.46 4.23
N SER A 70 16.30 28.86 4.51
CA SER A 70 16.68 30.26 4.68
C SER A 70 16.85 31.05 3.38
N ASP A 71 17.42 30.42 2.34
CA ASP A 71 17.73 31.05 1.06
C ASP A 71 17.09 30.36 -0.15
N HIS A 72 16.35 29.27 0.13
CA HIS A 72 15.67 28.43 -0.87
C HIS A 72 16.61 27.74 -1.87
N ALA A 73 17.89 27.58 -1.51
CA ALA A 73 18.86 26.88 -2.33
C ALA A 73 18.59 25.37 -2.35
N ILE A 74 18.79 24.76 -3.51
CA ILE A 74 18.69 23.31 -3.68
C ILE A 74 20.08 22.73 -3.98
N HIS A 75 20.46 21.71 -3.25
CA HIS A 75 21.74 21.02 -3.39
C HIS A 75 21.49 19.54 -3.64
N GLU A 76 22.10 19.01 -4.69
CA GLU A 76 22.13 17.55 -4.90
C GLU A 76 23.20 16.97 -4.00
N LEU A 77 22.80 16.14 -3.04
CA LEU A 77 23.72 15.48 -2.09
C LEU A 77 24.27 14.18 -2.67
N ALA A 78 23.45 13.43 -3.41
CA ALA A 78 23.90 12.23 -4.07
C ALA A 78 23.07 11.96 -5.34
N ALA A 79 23.80 11.50 -6.37
CA ALA A 79 23.23 11.06 -7.65
C ALA A 79 23.24 9.54 -7.74
N PRO A 80 22.27 8.92 -8.44
CA PRO A 80 22.28 7.49 -8.67
C PRO A 80 23.51 7.04 -9.48
N ALA A 81 24.05 5.86 -9.16
CA ALA A 81 25.12 5.27 -9.95
C ALA A 81 24.64 5.01 -11.39
N SER A 82 25.55 5.16 -12.33
CA SER A 82 25.28 4.90 -13.73
C SER A 82 25.21 3.39 -14.01
N GLY A 83 24.20 2.96 -14.77
CA GLY A 83 24.06 1.57 -15.21
C GLY A 83 22.87 0.84 -14.61
N PRO A 84 22.64 -0.43 -15.00
CA PRO A 84 21.55 -1.23 -14.47
C PRO A 84 21.78 -1.60 -13.00
N GLU A 85 20.72 -1.59 -12.21
CA GLU A 85 20.77 -2.10 -10.84
C GLU A 85 20.92 -3.62 -10.81
N HIS A 86 21.78 -4.12 -9.93
CA HIS A 86 22.01 -5.55 -9.69
C HIS A 86 21.40 -5.97 -8.36
N LEU A 87 20.06 -6.08 -8.35
CA LEU A 87 19.32 -6.46 -7.14
C LEU A 87 19.37 -7.97 -6.91
N SER A 88 19.56 -8.39 -5.65
CA SER A 88 19.34 -9.76 -5.23
C SER A 88 17.88 -10.16 -5.36
N VAL A 89 17.59 -11.46 -5.27
CA VAL A 89 16.20 -11.97 -5.30
C VAL A 89 15.39 -11.41 -4.11
N GLU A 90 16.02 -11.37 -2.93
CA GLU A 90 15.42 -10.89 -1.68
C GLU A 90 15.11 -9.39 -1.77
N GLU A 91 16.04 -8.59 -2.31
CA GLU A 91 15.80 -7.14 -2.47
C GLU A 91 14.71 -6.86 -3.50
N LYS A 92 14.64 -7.63 -4.59
CA LYS A 92 13.54 -7.52 -5.56
C LYS A 92 12.20 -7.82 -4.89
N ALA A 93 12.11 -8.92 -4.14
CA ALA A 93 10.91 -9.31 -3.41
C ALA A 93 10.52 -8.26 -2.35
N ARG A 94 11.50 -7.70 -1.61
CA ARG A 94 11.27 -6.63 -0.65
C ARG A 94 10.68 -5.37 -1.32
N ARG A 95 11.25 -4.96 -2.47
CA ARG A 95 10.76 -3.80 -3.24
C ARG A 95 9.34 -4.03 -3.78
N GLU A 96 9.04 -5.23 -4.25
CA GLU A 96 7.70 -5.57 -4.75
C GLU A 96 6.66 -5.45 -3.62
N ARG A 97 6.93 -6.01 -2.42
CA ARG A 97 6.06 -5.87 -1.25
C ARG A 97 5.93 -4.42 -0.78
N ALA A 98 7.02 -3.66 -0.80
CA ALA A 98 7.01 -2.23 -0.50
C ALA A 98 6.39 -1.36 -1.62
N ARG A 99 5.92 -1.96 -2.72
CA ARG A 99 5.44 -1.26 -3.93
C ARG A 99 6.45 -0.25 -4.49
N GLN A 100 7.74 -0.51 -4.27
CA GLN A 100 8.84 0.35 -4.69
C GLN A 100 9.22 0.06 -6.15
N SER A 101 8.75 0.89 -7.04
CA SER A 101 8.98 0.78 -8.49
C SER A 101 9.93 1.84 -9.05
N MET A 102 10.51 2.67 -8.17
CA MET A 102 11.57 3.62 -8.53
C MET A 102 12.93 2.94 -8.43
N SER A 103 13.94 3.54 -9.04
CA SER A 103 15.34 3.09 -9.06
C SER A 103 16.27 4.23 -8.59
N GLY A 104 17.56 3.96 -8.53
CA GLY A 104 18.53 4.90 -7.99
C GLY A 104 18.54 4.92 -6.46
N ILE A 105 18.59 6.09 -5.84
CA ILE A 105 18.52 6.22 -4.37
C ILE A 105 17.06 6.08 -3.95
N THR A 106 16.65 4.86 -3.62
CA THR A 106 15.23 4.54 -3.37
C THR A 106 14.78 4.76 -1.94
N ASP A 107 15.73 4.92 -1.02
CA ASP A 107 15.50 5.15 0.40
C ASP A 107 16.68 5.85 1.05
N TYR A 108 16.45 6.61 2.11
CA TYR A 108 17.50 7.15 2.96
C TYR A 108 17.03 7.18 4.42
N GLN A 109 17.99 7.15 5.33
CA GLN A 109 17.77 7.27 6.76
C GLN A 109 18.71 8.33 7.31
N MET A 110 18.22 9.20 8.18
CA MET A 110 18.96 10.29 8.78
C MET A 110 19.26 10.00 10.26
N SER A 111 20.45 10.32 10.73
CA SER A 111 20.79 10.26 12.16
C SER A 111 19.98 11.27 12.98
N GLU A 112 19.82 11.04 14.29
CA GLU A 112 19.04 11.93 15.17
C GLU A 112 19.60 13.37 15.21
N ASP A 113 20.89 13.55 14.98
CA ASP A 113 21.51 14.88 14.90
C ASP A 113 21.50 15.51 13.50
N GLY A 114 21.00 14.76 12.49
CA GLY A 114 20.95 15.18 11.09
C GLY A 114 22.30 15.20 10.38
N GLY A 115 23.39 14.84 11.06
CA GLY A 115 24.75 14.95 10.51
C GLY A 115 25.13 13.83 9.52
N THR A 116 24.44 12.72 9.56
CA THR A 116 24.70 11.56 8.70
C THR A 116 23.41 11.08 8.03
N VAL A 117 23.51 10.81 6.73
CA VAL A 117 22.47 10.12 5.97
C VAL A 117 23.03 8.80 5.44
N LEU A 118 22.29 7.72 5.62
CA LEU A 118 22.53 6.44 4.97
C LEU A 118 21.58 6.34 3.78
N ALA A 119 22.11 6.34 2.57
CA ALA A 119 21.34 6.19 1.33
C ALA A 119 21.44 4.76 0.81
N SER A 120 20.31 4.20 0.35
CA SER A 120 20.24 2.87 -0.26
C SER A 120 20.06 2.99 -1.76
N GLN A 121 20.95 2.33 -2.52
CA GLN A 121 20.95 2.33 -3.97
C GLN A 121 21.24 0.93 -4.52
N GLY A 122 20.25 0.25 -5.08
CA GLY A 122 20.46 -1.01 -5.78
C GLY A 122 21.14 -2.12 -4.96
N GLY A 123 20.92 -2.15 -3.62
CA GLY A 123 21.59 -3.08 -2.70
C GLY A 123 22.97 -2.60 -2.22
N GLN A 124 23.43 -1.46 -2.69
CA GLN A 124 24.62 -0.75 -2.18
C GLN A 124 24.19 0.35 -1.22
N LEU A 125 25.05 0.66 -0.28
CA LEU A 125 24.82 1.70 0.72
C LEU A 125 25.89 2.77 0.64
N GLU A 126 25.46 4.02 0.85
CA GLU A 126 26.34 5.17 0.90
C GLU A 126 26.05 5.96 2.17
N ARG A 127 27.13 6.28 2.89
CA ARG A 127 27.10 7.25 3.99
C ARG A 127 27.39 8.64 3.44
N ILE A 128 26.48 9.58 3.69
CA ILE A 128 26.59 10.96 3.25
C ILE A 128 26.66 11.86 4.47
N ALA A 129 27.70 12.69 4.54
CA ALA A 129 27.77 13.78 5.52
C ALA A 129 26.95 14.96 5.01
N THR A 130 26.01 15.45 5.83
CA THR A 130 25.05 16.47 5.37
C THR A 130 25.63 17.89 5.31
N ASP A 131 26.73 18.14 6.03
CA ASP A 131 27.41 19.43 6.09
C ASP A 131 28.19 19.75 4.80
N ASP A 132 28.91 18.78 4.25
CA ASP A 132 29.78 18.97 3.07
C ASP A 132 29.37 18.09 1.87
N GLY A 133 28.36 17.27 2.00
CA GLY A 133 27.87 16.36 0.95
C GLY A 133 28.85 15.22 0.63
N ARG A 134 29.83 14.93 1.50
CA ARG A 134 30.82 13.88 1.27
C ARG A 134 30.19 12.49 1.31
N VAL A 135 30.24 11.79 0.19
CA VAL A 135 29.78 10.43 0.03
C VAL A 135 30.89 9.42 0.33
N THR A 136 30.60 8.44 1.17
CA THR A 136 31.52 7.34 1.51
C THR A 136 30.76 6.02 1.32
N PRO A 137 31.21 5.13 0.42
CA PRO A 137 30.61 3.81 0.26
C PRO A 137 30.67 3.00 1.55
N VAL A 138 29.62 2.25 1.83
CA VAL A 138 29.59 1.21 2.87
C VAL A 138 29.82 -0.12 2.18
N GLU A 139 30.98 -0.72 2.43
CA GLU A 139 31.38 -1.96 1.78
C GLU A 139 30.44 -3.11 2.09
N GLY A 140 30.21 -4.01 1.12
CA GLY A 140 29.36 -5.19 1.25
C GLY A 140 28.01 -5.06 0.55
N GLN A 141 27.31 -6.21 0.46
CA GLN A 141 25.92 -6.28 -0.02
C GLN A 141 25.02 -6.47 1.22
N TRP A 142 24.19 -5.50 1.48
CA TRP A 142 23.41 -5.46 2.69
C TRP A 142 21.89 -5.40 2.38
N ILE A 143 21.13 -6.16 3.13
CA ILE A 143 19.66 -6.19 3.03
C ILE A 143 19.06 -5.54 4.28
N ALA A 144 17.96 -4.83 4.12
CA ALA A 144 17.19 -4.17 5.18
C ALA A 144 18.08 -3.34 6.16
N PRO A 145 18.91 -2.41 5.65
CA PRO A 145 19.81 -1.61 6.49
C PRO A 145 19.02 -0.72 7.44
N ARG A 146 19.55 -0.56 8.67
CA ARG A 146 19.02 0.35 9.71
C ARG A 146 20.15 1.14 10.33
N LEU A 147 20.14 2.45 10.11
CA LEU A 147 21.11 3.38 10.72
C LEU A 147 20.83 3.46 12.22
N SER A 148 21.90 3.43 13.03
CA SER A 148 21.76 3.68 14.46
C SER A 148 21.35 5.14 14.72
N PRO A 149 20.63 5.44 15.81
CA PRO A 149 20.24 6.82 16.17
C PRO A 149 21.40 7.80 16.19
N ASP A 150 22.58 7.39 16.68
CA ASP A 150 23.79 8.22 16.71
C ASP A 150 24.52 8.34 15.35
N GLY A 151 24.04 7.70 14.30
CA GLY A 151 24.61 7.76 12.96
C GLY A 151 25.97 7.08 12.78
N LEU A 152 26.45 6.33 13.79
CA LEU A 152 27.79 5.74 13.79
C LEU A 152 27.82 4.27 13.40
N SER A 153 26.69 3.59 13.44
CA SER A 153 26.60 2.16 13.17
C SER A 153 25.40 1.83 12.25
N LEU A 154 25.49 0.67 11.61
CA LEU A 154 24.48 0.09 10.76
C LEU A 154 24.12 -1.29 11.31
N ALA A 155 22.82 -1.59 11.45
CA ALA A 155 22.33 -2.95 11.54
C ALA A 155 21.83 -3.38 10.16
N ALA A 156 22.26 -4.54 9.66
CA ALA A 156 21.85 -5.02 8.35
C ALA A 156 22.00 -6.54 8.24
N VAL A 157 21.39 -7.13 7.22
CA VAL A 157 21.38 -8.58 7.03
C VAL A 157 22.26 -8.96 5.86
N ARG A 158 23.03 -10.04 6.03
CA ARG A 158 23.79 -10.72 4.99
C ARG A 158 23.76 -12.23 5.26
N ASP A 159 23.53 -13.02 4.22
CA ASP A 159 23.38 -14.47 4.32
C ASP A 159 22.37 -14.92 5.39
N ASN A 160 21.24 -14.22 5.48
CA ASN A 160 20.18 -14.42 6.46
C ASN A 160 20.58 -14.26 7.95
N ASP A 161 21.75 -13.68 8.22
CA ASP A 161 22.18 -13.33 9.57
C ASP A 161 22.33 -11.83 9.77
N LEU A 162 22.05 -11.38 11.00
CA LEU A 162 22.15 -9.99 11.40
C LEU A 162 23.59 -9.60 11.72
N TYR A 163 24.00 -8.44 11.24
CA TYR A 163 25.29 -7.81 11.49
C TYR A 163 25.13 -6.39 12.05
N SER A 164 26.12 -5.96 12.80
CA SER A 164 26.37 -4.56 13.08
C SER A 164 27.65 -4.14 12.38
N VAL A 165 27.64 -2.98 11.71
CA VAL A 165 28.79 -2.40 11.01
C VAL A 165 29.10 -1.04 11.59
N ASP A 166 30.29 -0.84 12.07
CA ASP A 166 30.80 0.48 12.49
C ASP A 166 31.12 1.29 11.23
N LEU A 167 30.35 2.36 11.00
CA LEU A 167 30.46 3.18 9.78
C LEU A 167 31.71 4.08 9.73
N VAL A 168 32.45 4.20 10.82
CA VAL A 168 33.69 4.97 10.86
C VAL A 168 34.89 4.10 10.53
N SER A 169 34.98 2.91 11.13
CA SER A 169 36.11 1.99 10.95
C SER A 169 35.89 0.93 9.88
N GLY A 170 34.65 0.71 9.43
CA GLY A 170 34.26 -0.38 8.54
C GLY A 170 34.23 -1.76 9.23
N ARG A 171 34.35 -1.84 10.56
CA ARG A 171 34.39 -3.09 11.28
C ARG A 171 33.00 -3.73 11.33
N GLU A 172 32.92 -4.95 10.83
CA GLU A 172 31.72 -5.79 10.89
C GLU A 172 31.72 -6.67 12.15
N THR A 173 30.56 -6.83 12.76
CA THR A 173 30.31 -7.76 13.87
C THR A 173 29.10 -8.60 13.51
N ARG A 174 29.27 -9.90 13.32
CA ARG A 174 28.14 -10.82 13.13
C ARG A 174 27.44 -11.03 14.46
N LEU A 175 26.16 -10.72 14.55
CA LEU A 175 25.38 -10.74 15.79
C LEU A 175 24.61 -12.04 15.96
N THR A 176 24.23 -12.69 14.87
CA THR A 176 23.52 -13.97 14.86
C THR A 176 24.26 -15.00 14.03
N THR A 177 23.90 -16.27 14.17
CA THR A 177 24.46 -17.39 13.41
C THR A 177 23.38 -18.42 13.13
N GLY A 178 23.52 -19.16 12.01
CA GLY A 178 22.56 -20.19 11.62
C GLY A 178 21.60 -19.77 10.55
N GLY A 179 21.76 -18.56 10.00
CA GLY A 179 21.00 -18.10 8.83
C GLY A 179 21.08 -19.09 7.68
N SER A 180 19.96 -19.34 7.02
CA SER A 180 19.80 -20.30 5.92
C SER A 180 18.60 -19.90 5.05
N ASP A 181 18.31 -20.66 4.00
CA ASP A 181 17.14 -20.45 3.13
C ASP A 181 15.79 -20.52 3.86
N THR A 182 15.78 -21.07 5.08
CA THR A 182 14.55 -21.21 5.89
C THR A 182 14.59 -20.46 7.20
N LEU A 183 15.75 -20.00 7.64
CA LEU A 183 15.91 -19.29 8.90
C LEU A 183 16.56 -17.94 8.65
N SER A 184 15.90 -16.85 8.97
CA SER A 184 16.43 -15.50 8.84
C SER A 184 16.43 -14.75 10.16
N HIS A 185 17.40 -13.83 10.30
CA HIS A 185 17.54 -12.94 11.44
C HIS A 185 17.59 -11.48 10.96
N GLY A 186 16.67 -10.65 11.47
CA GLY A 186 16.62 -9.23 11.14
C GLY A 186 15.84 -8.88 9.88
N LEU A 187 15.14 -9.83 9.29
CA LEU A 187 14.19 -9.61 8.20
C LEU A 187 12.75 -9.83 8.70
N ALA A 188 11.81 -9.05 8.20
CA ALA A 188 10.40 -9.31 8.42
C ALA A 188 9.96 -10.57 7.66
N GLU A 189 9.15 -11.43 8.29
CA GLU A 189 8.54 -12.56 7.61
C GLU A 189 7.47 -12.08 6.59
N PHE A 190 6.98 -12.99 5.73
CA PHE A 190 6.12 -12.65 4.59
C PHE A 190 4.84 -11.92 5.00
N ALA A 191 4.07 -12.47 5.95
CA ALA A 191 2.77 -11.91 6.33
C ALA A 191 2.91 -10.52 6.96
N ALA A 192 3.96 -10.29 7.74
CA ALA A 192 4.24 -8.98 8.30
C ALA A 192 4.59 -7.94 7.23
N ALA A 193 5.42 -8.33 6.25
CA ALA A 193 5.87 -7.43 5.20
C ALA A 193 4.77 -7.10 4.18
N GLU A 194 3.90 -8.06 3.83
CA GLU A 194 2.86 -7.89 2.83
C GLU A 194 1.56 -7.34 3.42
N GLU A 195 1.11 -7.87 4.59
CA GLU A 195 -0.25 -7.66 5.07
C GLU A 195 -0.36 -6.81 6.34
N LEU A 196 0.74 -6.67 7.10
CA LEU A 196 0.75 -5.86 8.33
C LEU A 196 1.53 -4.55 8.16
N GLU A 197 1.96 -4.22 6.94
CA GLU A 197 2.74 -3.01 6.62
C GLU A 197 3.99 -2.85 7.49
N ARG A 198 4.64 -3.96 7.84
CA ARG A 198 5.85 -4.01 8.65
C ARG A 198 7.00 -4.64 7.87
N ALA A 199 7.74 -3.82 7.14
CA ALA A 199 8.91 -4.26 6.39
C ALA A 199 10.17 -4.44 7.26
N ASP A 200 10.16 -3.93 8.49
CA ASP A 200 11.31 -3.94 9.39
C ASP A 200 11.40 -5.25 10.17
N GLY A 201 12.61 -5.81 10.24
CA GLY A 201 12.94 -6.97 11.07
C GLY A 201 14.00 -6.67 12.13
N ALA A 202 14.52 -5.44 12.19
CA ALA A 202 15.50 -5.02 13.20
C ALA A 202 15.27 -3.56 13.64
N TRP A 203 15.48 -3.28 14.94
CA TRP A 203 15.25 -1.97 15.55
C TRP A 203 16.36 -1.64 16.56
N TRP A 204 16.95 -0.47 16.43
CA TRP A 204 17.91 0.03 17.39
C TRP A 204 17.26 0.51 18.69
N SER A 205 17.94 0.27 19.80
CA SER A 205 17.65 1.01 21.04
C SER A 205 17.98 2.51 20.85
N PRO A 206 17.27 3.42 21.54
CA PRO A 206 17.51 4.84 21.43
C PRO A 206 18.93 5.28 21.81
N ASP A 207 19.64 4.47 22.59
CA ASP A 207 21.05 4.72 22.98
C ASP A 207 22.07 4.07 22.03
N SER A 208 21.63 3.52 20.90
CA SER A 208 22.46 2.87 19.87
C SER A 208 23.29 1.66 20.36
N LYS A 209 22.93 1.04 21.47
CA LYS A 209 23.72 -0.05 22.05
C LYS A 209 23.16 -1.44 21.86
N THR A 210 21.85 -1.55 21.72
CA THR A 210 21.13 -2.82 21.62
C THR A 210 20.28 -2.85 20.37
N ILE A 211 20.15 -4.00 19.75
CA ILE A 211 19.26 -4.25 18.60
C ILE A 211 18.22 -5.27 19.01
N LEU A 212 16.94 -4.91 18.85
CA LEU A 212 15.86 -5.88 18.79
C LEU A 212 15.81 -6.42 17.37
N PHE A 213 15.68 -7.73 17.20
CA PHE A 213 15.57 -8.33 15.87
C PHE A 213 14.58 -9.49 15.87
N GLU A 214 13.99 -9.71 14.71
CA GLU A 214 13.15 -10.86 14.40
C GLU A 214 14.01 -12.04 13.95
N GLU A 215 13.74 -13.23 14.47
CA GLU A 215 14.11 -14.50 13.87
C GLU A 215 12.85 -15.11 13.27
N ALA A 216 12.88 -15.47 11.99
CA ALA A 216 11.77 -16.09 11.26
C ALA A 216 12.20 -17.45 10.72
N ASP A 217 11.56 -18.53 11.23
CA ASP A 217 11.74 -19.90 10.74
C ASP A 217 10.60 -20.25 9.77
N ASN A 218 10.96 -20.33 8.50
CA ASN A 218 10.09 -20.66 7.38
C ASN A 218 10.16 -22.15 6.98
N SER A 219 10.76 -23.04 7.80
CA SER A 219 10.98 -24.44 7.42
C SER A 219 9.69 -25.18 7.09
N ASP A 220 8.60 -24.87 7.82
CA ASP A 220 7.28 -25.47 7.67
C ASP A 220 6.36 -24.72 6.71
N VAL A 221 6.80 -23.58 6.16
CA VAL A 221 6.02 -22.79 5.18
C VAL A 221 6.14 -23.40 3.79
N GLU A 222 5.03 -23.47 3.06
CA GLU A 222 4.99 -24.05 1.72
C GLU A 222 5.94 -23.35 0.75
N LYS A 223 6.53 -24.14 -0.17
CA LYS A 223 7.38 -23.63 -1.25
C LYS A 223 6.58 -23.36 -2.51
N HIS A 224 6.72 -22.18 -3.04
CA HIS A 224 6.28 -21.81 -4.38
C HIS A 224 7.48 -21.61 -5.31
N TYR A 225 7.29 -21.98 -6.57
CA TYR A 225 8.31 -21.87 -7.61
C TYR A 225 7.81 -20.97 -8.72
N ILE A 226 8.53 -19.88 -8.96
CA ILE A 226 8.26 -19.00 -10.10
C ILE A 226 9.31 -19.23 -11.16
N THR A 227 8.90 -19.70 -12.34
CA THR A 227 9.74 -19.80 -13.51
C THR A 227 9.55 -18.58 -14.41
N ASN A 228 10.64 -18.02 -14.94
CA ASN A 228 10.54 -16.97 -15.94
C ASN A 228 10.75 -17.58 -17.35
N PRO A 229 9.70 -17.67 -18.18
CA PRO A 229 9.82 -18.19 -19.54
C PRO A 229 10.75 -17.37 -20.46
N GLU A 230 11.05 -16.11 -20.11
CA GLU A 230 12.02 -15.29 -20.85
C GLU A 230 13.47 -15.74 -20.61
N THR A 231 13.73 -16.42 -19.49
CA THR A 231 15.03 -16.97 -19.13
C THR A 231 14.93 -18.44 -18.76
N PRO A 232 14.54 -19.33 -19.73
CA PRO A 232 14.17 -20.72 -19.44
C PRO A 232 15.34 -21.58 -18.91
N GLN A 233 16.59 -21.09 -19.00
CA GLN A 233 17.77 -21.75 -18.46
C GLN A 233 18.08 -21.35 -17.01
N ALA A 234 17.41 -20.31 -16.47
CA ALA A 234 17.58 -19.91 -15.09
C ALA A 234 16.84 -20.90 -14.16
N GLU A 235 17.41 -21.14 -12.99
CA GLU A 235 16.72 -21.90 -11.95
C GLU A 235 15.44 -21.14 -11.53
N PRO A 236 14.36 -21.87 -11.22
CA PRO A 236 13.14 -21.26 -10.67
C PRO A 236 13.44 -20.49 -9.40
N VAL A 237 12.87 -19.29 -9.28
CA VAL A 237 12.93 -18.57 -8.01
C VAL A 237 11.99 -19.27 -7.02
N THR A 238 12.51 -19.57 -5.82
CA THR A 238 11.74 -20.23 -4.76
C THR A 238 11.31 -19.21 -3.73
N PHE A 239 10.03 -19.18 -3.43
CA PHE A 239 9.45 -18.38 -2.35
C PHE A 239 8.82 -19.29 -1.29
N ARG A 240 8.85 -18.83 -0.04
CA ARG A 240 8.06 -19.39 1.05
C ARG A 240 6.78 -18.56 1.16
N TYR A 241 5.64 -19.19 0.90
CA TYR A 241 4.35 -18.50 0.82
C TYR A 241 3.31 -19.23 1.66
N PRO A 242 2.81 -18.63 2.75
CA PRO A 242 1.86 -19.26 3.65
C PRO A 242 0.44 -19.13 3.07
N ARG A 243 -0.05 -20.14 2.36
CA ARG A 243 -1.44 -20.15 1.86
C ARG A 243 -2.43 -20.34 3.00
N ALA A 244 -3.64 -19.78 2.83
CA ALA A 244 -4.71 -19.90 3.81
C ALA A 244 -4.94 -21.34 4.27
N GLY A 245 -5.02 -21.55 5.58
CA GLY A 245 -5.14 -22.87 6.19
C GLY A 245 -3.83 -23.65 6.33
N THR A 246 -2.69 -23.13 5.88
CA THR A 246 -1.38 -23.77 6.02
C THR A 246 -0.53 -23.10 7.13
N ASN A 247 0.73 -23.50 7.27
CA ASN A 247 1.61 -22.98 8.29
C ASN A 247 2.18 -21.63 7.95
N ASN A 248 2.19 -20.71 8.92
CA ASN A 248 2.96 -19.47 8.89
C ASN A 248 4.41 -19.72 9.30
N ALA A 249 5.26 -18.72 9.06
CA ALA A 249 6.58 -18.66 9.68
C ALA A 249 6.45 -18.69 11.21
N LYS A 250 7.38 -19.38 11.89
CA LYS A 250 7.50 -19.28 13.33
C LYS A 250 8.44 -18.13 13.66
N THR A 251 7.93 -17.13 14.36
CA THR A 251 8.69 -15.93 14.68
C THR A 251 9.03 -15.88 16.15
N ARG A 252 10.19 -15.32 16.49
CA ARG A 252 10.56 -14.91 17.84
C ARG A 252 11.46 -13.69 17.79
N PHE A 253 11.55 -12.97 18.90
CA PHE A 253 12.33 -11.74 18.96
C PHE A 253 13.46 -11.85 19.97
N GLY A 254 14.64 -11.35 19.58
CA GLY A 254 15.84 -11.34 20.39
C GLY A 254 16.39 -9.93 20.56
N LEU A 255 16.95 -9.66 21.73
CA LEU A 255 17.75 -8.47 22.03
C LEU A 255 19.22 -8.86 22.07
N VAL A 256 20.06 -8.17 21.30
CA VAL A 256 21.50 -8.41 21.23
C VAL A 256 22.26 -7.08 21.34
N ASP A 257 23.41 -7.08 22.04
CA ASP A 257 24.30 -5.92 22.07
C ASP A 257 24.90 -5.70 20.67
N ALA A 258 24.98 -4.44 20.24
CA ALA A 258 25.52 -4.08 18.93
C ALA A 258 27.00 -4.51 18.73
N LYS A 259 27.71 -4.82 19.81
CA LYS A 259 29.09 -5.35 19.79
C LYS A 259 29.14 -6.88 19.82
N GLY A 260 27.97 -7.54 19.78
CA GLY A 260 27.82 -8.98 19.91
C GLY A 260 27.72 -9.44 21.36
N GLY A 261 27.39 -10.70 21.55
CA GLY A 261 27.21 -11.31 22.87
C GLY A 261 26.01 -12.23 22.92
N PRO A 262 25.55 -12.64 24.10
CA PRO A 262 24.41 -13.52 24.23
C PRO A 262 23.10 -12.82 23.84
N ILE A 263 22.25 -13.55 23.12
CA ILE A 263 20.91 -13.08 22.76
C ILE A 263 19.97 -13.28 23.96
N ARG A 264 19.21 -12.26 24.30
CA ARG A 264 18.12 -12.32 25.27
C ARG A 264 16.81 -12.45 24.50
N TRP A 265 16.20 -13.62 24.56
CA TRP A 265 14.94 -13.88 23.89
C TRP A 265 13.77 -13.28 24.66
N ILE A 266 12.87 -12.64 23.93
CA ILE A 266 11.62 -12.10 24.47
C ILE A 266 10.63 -13.25 24.62
N SER A 267 9.90 -13.27 25.73
CA SER A 267 8.97 -14.34 26.07
C SER A 267 7.53 -13.90 25.95
N TRP A 268 6.78 -14.51 25.05
CA TRP A 268 5.32 -14.42 24.95
C TRP A 268 4.78 -15.77 24.44
N ASP A 269 3.46 -15.92 24.38
CA ASP A 269 2.82 -17.11 23.81
C ASP A 269 2.78 -16.98 22.27
N HIS A 270 3.78 -17.53 21.59
CA HIS A 270 3.95 -17.46 20.14
C HIS A 270 2.84 -18.20 19.38
N ASP A 271 2.26 -19.26 19.95
CA ASP A 271 1.22 -20.05 19.32
C ASP A 271 -0.12 -19.29 19.33
N ALA A 272 -0.42 -18.62 20.44
CA ALA A 272 -1.62 -17.81 20.57
C ALA A 272 -1.54 -16.46 19.83
N TRP A 273 -0.33 -15.89 19.68
CA TRP A 273 -0.07 -14.57 19.13
C TRP A 273 1.07 -14.61 18.10
N PRO A 274 0.81 -15.20 16.91
CA PRO A 274 1.85 -15.42 15.91
C PRO A 274 2.26 -14.19 15.13
N TYR A 275 1.42 -13.15 15.08
CA TYR A 275 1.69 -11.96 14.26
C TYR A 275 2.21 -10.79 15.08
N LEU A 276 3.40 -10.29 14.73
CA LEU A 276 3.89 -9.01 15.23
C LEU A 276 3.47 -7.89 14.28
N GLY A 277 2.56 -7.03 14.72
CA GLY A 277 2.09 -5.89 13.94
C GLY A 277 3.00 -4.68 14.03
N ARG A 278 3.45 -4.30 15.23
CA ARG A 278 4.23 -3.08 15.48
C ARG A 278 5.31 -3.27 16.52
N VAL A 279 6.40 -2.49 16.37
CA VAL A 279 7.44 -2.29 17.38
C VAL A 279 7.59 -0.79 17.63
N VAL A 280 7.61 -0.39 18.88
CA VAL A 280 7.90 0.98 19.30
C VAL A 280 9.03 0.98 20.33
N TRP A 281 10.13 1.63 19.99
CA TRP A 281 11.28 1.82 20.88
C TRP A 281 11.81 3.24 20.73
N ARG A 282 11.38 4.10 21.63
CA ARG A 282 11.71 5.53 21.61
C ARG A 282 12.43 5.94 22.89
N LYS A 283 13.16 7.07 22.81
CA LYS A 283 13.80 7.67 23.98
C LYS A 283 12.74 8.00 25.04
N ASN A 284 13.07 7.72 26.30
CA ASN A 284 12.20 7.94 27.47
C ASN A 284 10.88 7.15 27.45
N ALA A 285 10.75 6.13 26.61
CA ALA A 285 9.58 5.27 26.53
C ALA A 285 9.96 3.81 26.75
N PRO A 286 9.07 2.96 27.25
CA PRO A 286 9.30 1.51 27.28
C PRO A 286 9.40 0.96 25.85
N LEU A 287 10.19 -0.09 25.67
CA LEU A 287 10.09 -0.90 24.48
C LEU A 287 8.71 -1.59 24.47
N ALA A 288 7.97 -1.47 23.40
CA ALA A 288 6.63 -2.03 23.26
C ALA A 288 6.43 -2.74 21.92
N ILE A 289 5.60 -3.78 21.93
CA ILE A 289 5.19 -4.53 20.74
C ILE A 289 3.68 -4.70 20.72
N VAL A 290 3.12 -4.73 19.49
CA VAL A 290 1.71 -5.04 19.24
C VAL A 290 1.62 -6.38 18.54
N LEU A 291 0.89 -7.30 19.14
CA LEU A 291 0.71 -8.67 18.65
C LEU A 291 -0.75 -8.90 18.23
N LEU A 292 -0.96 -9.74 17.22
CA LEU A 292 -2.27 -10.23 16.80
C LEU A 292 -2.35 -11.74 16.90
N ASN A 293 -3.53 -12.27 17.26
CA ASN A 293 -3.82 -13.69 17.09
C ASN A 293 -3.96 -14.04 15.59
N ARG A 294 -3.96 -15.32 15.24
CA ARG A 294 -3.98 -15.77 13.85
C ARG A 294 -5.23 -15.29 13.10
N GLU A 295 -6.39 -15.32 13.74
CA GLU A 295 -7.67 -14.86 13.17
C GLU A 295 -7.76 -13.34 13.09
N GLN A 296 -6.77 -12.63 13.66
CA GLN A 296 -6.72 -11.17 13.76
C GLN A 296 -7.99 -10.56 14.39
N THR A 297 -8.62 -11.32 15.29
CA THR A 297 -9.78 -10.89 16.07
C THR A 297 -9.39 -10.33 17.44
N LYS A 298 -8.13 -10.46 17.82
CA LYS A 298 -7.58 -9.96 19.08
C LYS A 298 -6.21 -9.34 18.85
N GLU A 299 -5.91 -8.29 19.61
CA GLU A 299 -4.58 -7.71 19.68
C GLU A 299 -4.14 -7.46 21.12
N GLN A 300 -2.84 -7.55 21.35
CA GLN A 300 -2.20 -7.21 22.62
C GLN A 300 -1.12 -6.17 22.43
N LEU A 301 -1.08 -5.18 23.33
CA LEU A 301 0.05 -4.30 23.53
C LEU A 301 0.86 -4.82 24.73
N LEU A 302 2.10 -5.22 24.47
CA LEU A 302 3.04 -5.66 25.51
C LEU A 302 4.17 -4.63 25.65
N THR A 303 4.57 -4.34 26.88
CA THR A 303 5.87 -3.72 27.16
C THR A 303 6.90 -4.78 27.49
N ILE A 304 8.18 -4.47 27.20
CA ILE A 304 9.30 -5.39 27.34
C ILE A 304 10.35 -4.76 28.24
N ASP A 305 10.83 -5.51 29.22
CA ASP A 305 12.07 -5.17 29.96
C ASP A 305 13.29 -5.55 29.11
N PRO A 306 14.06 -4.60 28.57
CA PRO A 306 15.20 -4.92 27.71
C PRO A 306 16.33 -5.66 28.44
N ALA A 307 16.39 -5.59 29.76
CA ALA A 307 17.43 -6.27 30.56
C ALA A 307 17.16 -7.77 30.68
N THR A 308 15.90 -8.18 30.72
CA THR A 308 15.50 -9.58 30.99
C THR A 308 14.78 -10.25 29.81
N GLY A 309 14.19 -9.48 28.88
CA GLY A 309 13.28 -9.98 27.84
C GLY A 309 11.87 -10.33 28.34
N ALA A 310 11.57 -10.02 29.60
CA ALA A 310 10.25 -10.26 30.18
C ALA A 310 9.22 -9.29 29.62
N THR A 311 8.01 -9.78 29.36
CA THR A 311 6.89 -9.00 28.84
C THR A 311 5.85 -8.71 29.92
N HIS A 312 5.17 -7.57 29.76
CA HIS A 312 4.04 -7.18 30.59
C HIS A 312 2.86 -6.73 29.68
N LEU A 313 1.70 -7.36 29.87
CA LEU A 313 0.49 -7.00 29.16
C LEU A 313 -0.02 -5.63 29.63
N LEU A 314 -0.12 -4.68 28.69
CA LEU A 314 -0.58 -3.33 28.96
C LEU A 314 -2.03 -3.12 28.48
N LEU A 315 -2.37 -3.64 27.31
CA LEU A 315 -3.71 -3.53 26.72
C LEU A 315 -4.03 -4.80 25.92
N GLU A 316 -5.27 -5.24 25.99
CA GLU A 316 -5.83 -6.24 25.08
C GLU A 316 -7.18 -5.74 24.56
N GLN A 317 -7.41 -5.88 23.26
CA GLN A 317 -8.70 -5.60 22.67
C GLN A 317 -9.11 -6.68 21.67
N SER A 318 -10.41 -6.72 21.36
CA SER A 318 -10.96 -7.73 20.45
C SER A 318 -12.07 -7.16 19.60
N ASP A 319 -12.23 -7.73 18.42
CA ASP A 319 -13.32 -7.45 17.50
C ASP A 319 -13.87 -8.78 16.96
N PRO A 320 -15.21 -8.94 16.86
CA PRO A 320 -15.81 -10.19 16.39
C PRO A 320 -15.55 -10.49 14.90
N ALA A 321 -15.25 -9.46 14.09
CA ALA A 321 -14.92 -9.61 12.68
C ALA A 321 -13.41 -9.67 12.47
N TRP A 322 -12.72 -8.56 12.69
CA TRP A 322 -11.25 -8.47 12.72
C TRP A 322 -10.78 -7.14 13.31
N ILE A 323 -9.60 -7.16 13.89
CA ILE A 323 -8.86 -5.97 14.28
C ILE A 323 -8.19 -5.39 13.03
N GLU A 324 -8.37 -4.10 12.81
CA GLU A 324 -7.54 -3.33 11.90
C GLU A 324 -6.44 -2.63 12.70
N LEU A 325 -5.20 -2.78 12.28
CA LEU A 325 -4.11 -2.01 12.88
C LEU A 325 -4.27 -0.52 12.55
N ASP A 326 -3.67 0.32 13.39
CA ASP A 326 -3.65 1.78 13.20
C ASP A 326 -3.44 2.18 11.73
N PRO A 327 -4.36 2.95 11.10
CA PRO A 327 -4.37 3.25 9.66
C PRO A 327 -3.28 4.24 9.19
N ARG A 328 -2.30 4.54 10.01
CA ARG A 328 -1.26 5.56 9.83
C ARG A 328 -0.36 5.40 8.60
N ALA A 329 -0.15 4.19 8.11
CA ALA A 329 0.93 3.87 7.16
C ALA A 329 0.86 4.70 5.87
N ALA A 330 -0.34 4.92 5.34
CA ALA A 330 -0.54 5.76 4.17
C ALA A 330 -0.44 7.27 4.44
N SER A 331 -0.34 7.70 5.71
CA SER A 331 -0.48 9.10 6.14
C SER A 331 0.75 9.67 6.85
N GLY A 332 1.88 8.92 6.90
CA GLY A 332 3.13 9.39 7.50
C GLY A 332 3.10 9.61 9.01
N GLY A 333 2.07 9.09 9.71
CA GLY A 333 1.89 9.25 11.14
C GLY A 333 2.86 8.42 12.00
N HIS A 334 2.89 8.72 13.28
CA HIS A 334 3.68 7.97 14.27
C HIS A 334 3.09 6.58 14.51
N ASN A 335 3.97 5.60 14.72
CA ASN A 335 3.59 4.30 15.28
C ASN A 335 3.01 4.48 16.67
N LEU A 336 1.84 3.91 16.91
CA LEU A 336 1.26 3.81 18.25
C LEU A 336 1.72 2.51 18.94
N PRO A 337 1.84 2.52 20.28
CA PRO A 337 1.54 3.62 21.19
C PRO A 337 2.57 4.76 21.17
N VAL A 338 2.14 5.97 21.46
CA VAL A 338 3.03 7.06 21.85
C VAL A 338 2.94 7.27 23.35
N PHE A 339 4.01 6.92 24.09
CA PHE A 339 4.08 7.12 25.53
C PHE A 339 4.33 8.59 25.84
N LEU A 340 3.54 9.12 26.76
CA LEU A 340 3.64 10.51 27.20
C LEU A 340 4.74 10.67 28.25
N ASP A 341 5.38 11.84 28.29
CA ASP A 341 6.41 12.15 29.27
C ASP A 341 5.94 12.01 30.71
N ASN A 342 6.90 11.81 31.62
CA ASN A 342 6.65 11.68 33.06
C ASN A 342 5.67 10.56 33.44
N ASN A 343 5.57 9.51 32.64
CA ASN A 343 4.65 8.40 32.85
C ASN A 343 3.18 8.85 32.96
N ALA A 344 2.79 9.84 32.14
CA ALA A 344 1.42 10.38 32.15
C ALA A 344 0.40 9.49 31.43
N GLY A 345 0.85 8.40 30.80
CA GLY A 345 0.04 7.46 30.03
C GLY A 345 0.54 7.28 28.61
N PHE A 346 -0.31 6.84 27.72
CA PHE A 346 0.03 6.67 26.31
C PHE A 346 -1.17 6.93 25.39
N LEU A 347 -0.86 7.30 24.17
CA LEU A 347 -1.82 7.46 23.08
C LEU A 347 -2.02 6.14 22.36
N TRP A 348 -3.25 5.83 22.02
CA TRP A 348 -3.67 4.62 21.33
C TRP A 348 -4.76 4.93 20.31
N ALA A 349 -4.81 4.20 19.20
CA ALA A 349 -5.91 4.28 18.24
C ALA A 349 -6.81 3.05 18.36
N ALA A 350 -8.12 3.27 18.31
CA ALA A 350 -9.08 2.19 18.36
C ALA A 350 -10.27 2.45 17.43
N ASP A 351 -10.72 1.40 16.73
CA ASP A 351 -11.97 1.40 15.98
C ASP A 351 -13.12 1.07 16.92
N ARG A 352 -13.90 2.08 17.31
CA ARG A 352 -14.98 1.99 18.32
C ARG A 352 -16.37 2.19 17.70
N GLY A 353 -16.64 1.55 16.57
CA GLY A 353 -17.98 1.54 15.97
C GLY A 353 -18.13 2.52 14.82
N LYS A 354 -18.54 3.77 15.03
CA LYS A 354 -18.76 4.71 13.92
C LYS A 354 -17.48 5.37 13.42
N ASP A 355 -16.56 5.64 14.33
CA ASP A 355 -15.36 6.41 14.04
C ASP A 355 -14.14 5.73 14.66
N TRP A 356 -13.03 5.75 13.95
CA TRP A 356 -11.72 5.58 14.55
C TRP A 356 -11.46 6.68 15.56
N GLN A 357 -10.94 6.33 16.72
CA GLN A 357 -10.70 7.23 17.83
C GLN A 357 -9.24 7.25 18.22
N LEU A 358 -8.70 8.43 18.49
CA LEU A 358 -7.45 8.59 19.22
C LEU A 358 -7.79 8.64 20.72
N GLU A 359 -7.21 7.75 21.48
CA GLU A 359 -7.48 7.54 22.90
C GLU A 359 -6.25 7.90 23.76
N LEU A 360 -6.46 8.45 24.93
CA LEU A 360 -5.47 8.57 25.99
C LEU A 360 -5.73 7.49 27.03
N HIS A 361 -4.73 6.67 27.27
CA HIS A 361 -4.72 5.64 28.30
C HIS A 361 -3.81 6.01 29.47
N THR A 362 -4.15 5.52 30.67
CA THR A 362 -3.29 5.58 31.85
C THR A 362 -2.07 4.68 31.68
N PRO A 363 -1.00 4.84 32.49
CA PRO A 363 0.17 3.97 32.40
C PRO A 363 -0.09 2.48 32.62
N ASP A 364 -1.19 2.14 33.30
CA ASP A 364 -1.65 0.76 33.53
C ASP A 364 -2.67 0.27 32.48
N GLY A 365 -2.77 0.96 31.33
CA GLY A 365 -3.54 0.49 30.17
C GLY A 365 -5.04 0.84 30.17
N LYS A 366 -5.57 1.52 31.19
CA LYS A 366 -7.00 1.85 31.25
C LYS A 366 -7.31 3.08 30.39
N LEU A 367 -8.39 3.00 29.62
CA LEU A 367 -8.89 4.17 28.89
C LEU A 367 -9.19 5.32 29.86
N GLN A 368 -8.49 6.43 29.69
CA GLN A 368 -8.73 7.65 30.44
C GLN A 368 -9.73 8.55 29.73
N ARG A 369 -9.56 8.72 28.41
CA ARG A 369 -10.48 9.55 27.60
C ARG A 369 -10.23 9.35 26.11
N VAL A 370 -11.25 9.64 25.31
CA VAL A 370 -11.16 9.84 23.86
C VAL A 370 -10.74 11.27 23.59
N LEU A 371 -9.81 11.45 22.66
CA LEU A 371 -9.25 12.75 22.27
C LEU A 371 -9.91 13.33 21.02
N THR A 372 -10.23 12.48 20.03
CA THR A 372 -10.96 12.91 18.83
C THR A 372 -12.45 13.12 19.16
N PRO A 373 -13.03 14.29 18.80
CA PRO A 373 -14.46 14.52 18.97
C PRO A 373 -15.34 13.59 18.12
N PRO A 374 -16.59 13.32 18.52
CA PRO A 374 -17.54 12.59 17.68
C PRO A 374 -17.69 13.25 16.29
N GLY A 375 -17.68 12.41 15.24
CA GLY A 375 -17.75 12.86 13.85
C GLY A 375 -16.41 13.27 13.22
N LEU A 376 -15.31 13.21 13.97
CA LEU A 376 -13.96 13.29 13.45
C LEU A 376 -13.29 11.92 13.61
N SER A 377 -13.28 11.14 12.53
CA SER A 377 -12.61 9.83 12.52
C SER A 377 -11.10 10.01 12.46
N TYR A 378 -10.37 9.42 13.39
CA TYR A 378 -8.91 9.43 13.41
C TYR A 378 -8.34 8.74 12.17
N ILE A 379 -7.25 9.28 11.63
CA ILE A 379 -6.46 8.67 10.55
C ILE A 379 -5.00 8.47 10.98
N ALA A 380 -4.35 9.52 11.51
CA ALA A 380 -2.96 9.43 11.90
C ALA A 380 -2.61 10.45 12.99
N LEU A 381 -1.75 10.06 13.93
CA LEU A 381 -1.06 10.97 14.82
C LEU A 381 0.22 11.45 14.13
N ASN A 382 0.26 12.70 13.69
CA ASN A 382 1.38 13.25 12.96
C ASN A 382 2.49 13.78 13.91
N ASP A 383 2.08 14.39 15.04
CA ASP A 383 3.03 14.91 16.03
C ASP A 383 2.48 14.88 17.44
N TYR A 384 3.37 14.68 18.40
CA TYR A 384 3.15 14.92 19.83
C TYR A 384 4.21 15.89 20.34
N ASP A 385 3.81 17.13 20.56
CA ASP A 385 4.61 18.16 21.17
C ASP A 385 4.44 18.13 22.70
N ALA A 386 5.41 17.53 23.37
CA ALA A 386 5.39 17.38 24.84
C ALA A 386 5.56 18.72 25.56
N GLU A 387 6.31 19.67 24.99
CA GLU A 387 6.54 20.99 25.59
C GLU A 387 5.25 21.82 25.66
N HIS A 388 4.49 21.83 24.57
CA HIS A 388 3.22 22.56 24.49
C HIS A 388 2.00 21.72 24.86
N ASN A 389 2.19 20.41 25.15
CA ASN A 389 1.11 19.49 25.52
C ASN A 389 0.03 19.38 24.41
N SER A 390 0.47 19.31 23.17
CA SER A 390 -0.41 19.34 22.01
C SER A 390 -0.12 18.21 21.02
N LEU A 391 -1.15 17.88 20.24
CA LEU A 391 -1.07 16.90 19.17
C LEU A 391 -1.41 17.55 17.83
N THR A 392 -0.73 17.12 16.77
CA THR A 392 -1.17 17.33 15.40
C THR A 392 -1.70 16.01 14.87
N VAL A 393 -2.96 15.99 14.46
CA VAL A 393 -3.68 14.77 14.12
C VAL A 393 -4.37 14.93 12.77
N THR A 394 -4.16 13.97 11.89
CA THR A 394 -4.98 13.85 10.67
C THR A 394 -6.27 13.13 11.01
N VAL A 395 -7.38 13.73 10.62
CA VAL A 395 -8.75 13.22 10.87
C VAL A 395 -9.58 13.27 9.60
N ARG A 396 -10.73 12.62 9.64
CA ARG A 396 -11.73 12.67 8.57
C ARG A 396 -13.06 13.16 9.14
N ALA A 397 -13.51 14.34 8.68
CA ALA A 397 -14.83 14.88 8.96
C ALA A 397 -15.83 14.51 7.86
N ASN A 398 -15.40 14.46 6.62
CA ASN A 398 -16.16 13.95 5.48
C ASN A 398 -15.47 12.72 4.87
N ARG A 399 -16.19 12.03 3.98
CA ARG A 399 -15.70 10.75 3.43
C ARG A 399 -14.72 10.88 2.28
N LEU A 400 -14.54 12.06 1.69
CA LEU A 400 -13.81 12.26 0.44
C LEU A 400 -12.42 12.88 0.60
N ASP A 401 -12.18 13.61 1.68
CA ASP A 401 -10.92 14.27 2.01
C ASP A 401 -10.49 14.01 3.46
N ASN A 402 -9.39 14.57 3.86
CA ASN A 402 -8.96 14.58 5.26
C ASN A 402 -8.69 16.02 5.73
N GLU A 403 -8.66 16.19 7.02
CA GLU A 403 -8.34 17.43 7.70
C GLU A 403 -7.20 17.19 8.67
N VAL A 404 -6.41 18.22 8.94
CA VAL A 404 -5.39 18.18 9.98
C VAL A 404 -5.77 19.16 11.08
N VAL A 405 -5.81 18.67 12.32
CA VAL A 405 -6.22 19.43 13.48
C VAL A 405 -5.15 19.43 14.55
N HIS A 406 -5.11 20.50 15.34
CA HIS A 406 -4.42 20.56 16.62
C HIS A 406 -5.36 20.18 17.76
N ILE A 407 -4.89 19.33 18.66
CA ILE A 407 -5.59 18.95 19.89
C ILE A 407 -4.74 19.37 21.09
N ASP A 408 -5.21 20.30 21.87
CA ASP A 408 -4.60 20.69 23.17
C ASP A 408 -5.00 19.68 24.24
N LEU A 409 -4.02 18.95 24.78
CA LEU A 409 -4.28 17.89 25.76
C LEU A 409 -4.79 18.40 27.12
N LYS A 410 -4.53 19.66 27.47
CA LYS A 410 -4.95 20.27 28.72
C LYS A 410 -6.35 20.85 28.63
N THR A 411 -6.60 21.70 27.64
CA THR A 411 -7.88 22.40 27.45
C THR A 411 -8.91 21.56 26.69
N ARG A 412 -8.47 20.57 25.93
CA ARG A 412 -9.26 19.73 24.99
C ARG A 412 -9.78 20.52 23.79
N ALA A 413 -9.20 21.67 23.51
CA ALA A 413 -9.55 22.41 22.31
C ALA A 413 -9.06 21.67 21.07
N VAL A 414 -9.94 21.56 20.07
CA VAL A 414 -9.61 21.05 18.73
C VAL A 414 -9.74 22.22 17.77
N THR A 415 -8.66 22.54 17.09
CA THR A 415 -8.60 23.66 16.15
C THR A 415 -8.04 23.19 14.81
N PRO A 416 -8.54 23.71 13.68
CA PRO A 416 -7.94 23.42 12.37
C PRO A 416 -6.45 23.80 12.36
N PHE A 417 -5.61 22.88 11.85
CA PHE A 417 -4.19 23.13 11.61
C PHE A 417 -3.96 23.56 10.16
N VAL A 418 -4.67 22.94 9.21
CA VAL A 418 -4.72 23.35 7.80
C VAL A 418 -6.17 23.60 7.41
N THR A 419 -6.38 24.46 6.41
CA THR A 419 -7.71 24.86 5.95
C THR A 419 -7.94 24.57 4.46
N GLU A 420 -6.92 24.20 3.73
CA GLU A 420 -6.99 23.83 2.33
C GLU A 420 -7.73 22.49 2.16
N ARG A 421 -8.60 22.39 1.16
CA ARG A 421 -9.33 21.14 0.87
C ARG A 421 -8.52 20.21 -0.02
N GLY A 422 -8.50 18.94 0.35
CA GLY A 422 -7.83 17.87 -0.37
C GLY A 422 -7.34 16.76 0.55
N ILE A 423 -6.31 16.05 0.12
CA ILE A 423 -5.66 15.01 0.89
C ILE A 423 -4.29 15.51 1.36
N HIS A 424 -4.13 15.57 2.67
CA HIS A 424 -2.91 15.94 3.36
C HIS A 424 -2.21 14.71 3.93
N ASN A 425 -0.92 14.58 3.67
CA ASN A 425 -0.06 13.59 4.32
C ASN A 425 1.06 14.35 5.04
N ILE A 426 0.87 14.56 6.33
CA ILE A 426 1.82 15.29 7.17
C ILE A 426 2.87 14.33 7.71
N HIS A 427 4.13 14.67 7.53
CA HIS A 427 5.27 13.98 8.12
C HIS A 427 6.06 14.94 9.01
N VAL A 428 6.37 14.49 10.23
CA VAL A 428 7.20 15.21 11.21
C VAL A 428 8.42 14.36 11.49
N THR A 429 9.60 14.92 11.30
CA THR A 429 10.84 14.25 11.66
C THR A 429 10.95 14.18 13.19
N ASN A 430 11.29 13.01 13.71
CA ASN A 430 11.41 12.77 15.14
C ASN A 430 12.31 13.83 15.83
N GLY A 431 11.77 14.46 16.88
CA GLY A 431 12.48 15.47 17.66
C GLY A 431 12.49 16.89 17.08
N THR A 432 11.89 17.08 15.90
CA THR A 432 11.78 18.39 15.24
C THR A 432 10.35 18.90 15.34
N HIS A 433 10.11 19.89 16.19
CA HIS A 433 8.79 20.53 16.30
C HIS A 433 8.77 21.93 15.65
N THR A 434 9.69 22.21 14.71
CA THR A 434 9.83 23.53 14.08
C THR A 434 9.15 23.64 12.73
N ALA A 435 9.09 22.53 12.00
CA ALA A 435 8.47 22.45 10.69
C ALA A 435 8.02 21.02 10.37
N MET A 436 7.08 20.89 9.43
CA MET A 436 6.50 19.63 8.97
C MET A 436 6.47 19.62 7.45
N VAL A 437 6.55 18.44 6.85
CA VAL A 437 6.34 18.27 5.42
C VAL A 437 4.89 17.81 5.19
N ASP A 438 4.20 18.45 4.26
CA ASP A 438 2.85 18.11 3.81
C ASP A 438 2.87 17.72 2.34
N THR A 439 2.73 16.44 2.04
CA THR A 439 2.49 15.97 0.68
C THR A 439 1.01 16.13 0.37
N PHE A 440 0.68 17.20 -0.34
CA PHE A 440 -0.67 17.70 -0.54
C PHE A 440 -1.19 17.45 -1.95
N ALA A 441 -2.36 16.82 -2.03
CA ALA A 441 -3.14 16.69 -3.25
C ALA A 441 -4.46 17.46 -3.10
N SER A 442 -4.57 18.61 -3.78
CA SER A 442 -5.70 19.51 -3.61
C SER A 442 -6.96 19.02 -4.33
N ALA A 443 -8.12 19.42 -3.82
CA ALA A 443 -9.40 19.27 -4.51
C ALA A 443 -9.47 20.01 -5.86
N ALA A 444 -8.56 20.97 -6.12
CA ALA A 444 -8.41 21.64 -7.40
C ALA A 444 -7.54 20.88 -8.42
N GLY A 445 -6.98 19.73 -8.04
CA GLY A 445 -6.19 18.88 -8.92
C GLY A 445 -4.70 19.25 -9.00
N THR A 446 -4.14 19.92 -7.99
CA THR A 446 -2.69 20.15 -7.88
C THR A 446 -2.06 19.17 -6.91
N ARG A 447 -0.79 18.81 -7.14
CA ARG A 447 0.04 18.02 -6.22
C ARG A 447 1.27 18.81 -5.86
N GLN A 448 1.54 18.96 -4.58
CA GLN A 448 2.66 19.74 -4.05
C GLN A 448 3.26 19.07 -2.82
N THR A 449 4.54 19.29 -2.59
CA THR A 449 5.19 18.97 -1.31
C THR A 449 5.50 20.29 -0.63
N LEU A 450 4.78 20.57 0.45
CA LEU A 450 4.80 21.82 1.20
C LEU A 450 5.61 21.65 2.48
N VAL A 451 6.28 22.69 2.92
CA VAL A 451 6.83 22.77 4.26
C VAL A 451 5.97 23.74 5.06
N ARG A 452 5.49 23.30 6.23
CA ARG A 452 4.64 24.11 7.10
C ARG A 452 5.33 24.38 8.42
N ASP A 453 5.09 25.54 9.00
CA ASP A 453 5.48 25.85 10.39
C ASP A 453 4.53 25.18 11.41
N THR A 454 4.81 25.37 12.68
CA THR A 454 4.01 24.82 13.80
C THR A 454 2.60 25.40 13.91
N ALA A 455 2.30 26.49 13.20
CA ALA A 455 0.98 27.10 13.09
C ALA A 455 0.21 26.62 11.85
N GLY A 456 0.82 25.76 11.01
CA GLY A 456 0.22 25.22 9.78
C GLY A 456 0.43 26.11 8.54
N HIS A 457 1.11 27.26 8.67
CA HIS A 457 1.36 28.12 7.52
C HIS A 457 2.42 27.52 6.59
N VAL A 458 2.22 27.65 5.30
CA VAL A 458 3.20 27.25 4.29
C VAL A 458 4.39 28.21 4.32
N VAL A 459 5.57 27.71 4.68
CA VAL A 459 6.83 28.46 4.68
C VAL A 459 7.66 28.20 3.43
N ALA A 460 7.50 27.05 2.79
CA ALA A 460 8.13 26.74 1.52
C ALA A 460 7.31 25.73 0.69
N THR A 461 7.57 25.71 -0.61
CA THR A 461 7.14 24.63 -1.50
C THR A 461 8.38 23.99 -2.09
N LEU A 462 8.56 22.69 -1.89
CA LEU A 462 9.72 21.99 -2.44
C LEU A 462 9.65 21.96 -3.98
N PRO A 463 10.77 22.22 -4.66
CA PRO A 463 10.77 22.35 -6.10
C PRO A 463 10.61 21.01 -6.80
N GLY A 464 9.49 20.81 -7.49
CA GLY A 464 9.24 19.70 -8.39
C GLY A 464 9.62 20.03 -9.82
N VAL A 465 9.94 19.00 -10.61
CA VAL A 465 10.15 19.09 -12.08
C VAL A 465 9.13 18.26 -12.86
N ALA A 466 8.10 17.79 -12.17
CA ALA A 466 7.04 16.96 -12.74
C ALA A 466 6.34 17.63 -13.92
N GLN A 467 6.01 16.84 -14.93
CA GLN A 467 5.15 17.29 -16.03
C GLN A 467 3.69 17.05 -15.67
N THR A 468 2.98 18.14 -15.38
CA THR A 468 1.54 18.04 -15.14
C THR A 468 0.83 17.55 -16.40
N PRO A 469 0.05 16.48 -16.36
CA PRO A 469 -0.72 16.03 -17.51
C PRO A 469 -1.66 17.13 -18.01
N LYS A 470 -1.63 17.39 -19.32
CA LYS A 470 -2.54 18.35 -19.98
C LYS A 470 -3.89 17.68 -20.27
N LEU A 471 -4.47 17.07 -19.25
CA LEU A 471 -5.72 16.35 -19.32
C LEU A 471 -6.66 16.90 -18.24
N PRO A 472 -7.64 17.75 -18.60
CA PRO A 472 -8.68 18.13 -17.67
C PRO A 472 -9.45 16.90 -17.19
N VAL A 473 -9.70 16.79 -15.91
CA VAL A 473 -10.49 15.70 -15.34
C VAL A 473 -11.89 16.22 -15.03
N HIS A 474 -12.89 15.64 -15.69
CA HIS A 474 -14.32 16.00 -15.55
C HIS A 474 -15.00 15.02 -14.61
N VAL A 475 -14.63 15.06 -13.32
CA VAL A 475 -15.19 14.21 -12.27
C VAL A 475 -16.26 14.95 -11.49
N GLU A 476 -17.39 14.27 -11.28
CA GLU A 476 -18.43 14.66 -10.34
C GLU A 476 -18.43 13.69 -9.18
N PHE A 477 -18.23 14.21 -7.96
CA PHE A 477 -18.39 13.44 -6.74
C PHE A 477 -19.82 13.51 -6.24
N THR A 478 -20.42 12.37 -5.95
CA THR A 478 -21.82 12.25 -5.51
C THR A 478 -22.01 11.03 -4.63
N THR A 479 -23.24 10.74 -4.27
CA THR A 479 -23.62 9.49 -3.61
C THR A 479 -24.60 8.69 -4.45
N ALA A 480 -24.60 7.36 -4.30
CA ALA A 480 -25.41 6.44 -5.07
C ALA A 480 -26.22 5.48 -4.19
N GLY A 481 -27.49 5.28 -4.58
CA GLY A 481 -28.39 4.30 -3.95
C GLY A 481 -28.86 4.65 -2.53
N ALA A 482 -29.59 3.73 -1.94
CA ALA A 482 -30.19 3.93 -0.61
C ALA A 482 -29.17 3.90 0.54
N ARG A 483 -27.94 3.47 0.27
CA ARG A 483 -26.84 3.42 1.24
C ARG A 483 -25.92 4.61 1.15
N ASP A 484 -26.19 5.58 0.27
CA ASP A 484 -25.32 6.74 0.03
C ASP A 484 -23.88 6.32 -0.24
N LEU A 485 -23.67 5.36 -1.16
CA LEU A 485 -22.34 4.90 -1.56
C LEU A 485 -21.57 6.05 -2.19
N ASP A 486 -20.33 6.26 -1.80
CA ASP A 486 -19.48 7.27 -2.41
C ASP A 486 -19.26 6.93 -3.89
N ALA A 487 -19.43 7.91 -4.75
CA ALA A 487 -19.38 7.76 -6.21
C ALA A 487 -18.56 8.87 -6.87
N ALA A 488 -17.76 8.48 -7.86
CA ALA A 488 -17.13 9.39 -8.81
C ALA A 488 -17.65 9.06 -10.22
N ILE A 489 -18.10 10.10 -10.94
CA ILE A 489 -18.60 9.99 -12.31
C ILE A 489 -17.70 10.83 -13.19
N ILE A 490 -16.99 10.18 -14.11
CA ILE A 490 -16.06 10.83 -15.03
C ILE A 490 -16.69 10.88 -16.42
N ARG A 491 -16.83 12.08 -16.97
CA ARG A 491 -17.42 12.32 -18.28
C ARG A 491 -16.38 12.67 -19.33
N PRO A 492 -16.62 12.38 -20.62
CA PRO A 492 -15.67 12.74 -21.70
C PRO A 492 -15.59 14.26 -21.91
N ASP A 493 -14.48 14.75 -22.47
CA ASP A 493 -14.23 16.18 -22.75
C ASP A 493 -15.37 16.86 -23.54
N HIS A 494 -15.99 16.15 -24.50
CA HIS A 494 -17.08 16.67 -25.33
C HIS A 494 -18.43 16.06 -24.90
N PHE A 495 -18.65 16.00 -23.61
CA PHE A 495 -19.89 15.48 -23.04
C PHE A 495 -21.12 16.29 -23.50
N SER A 496 -22.21 15.55 -23.75
CA SER A 496 -23.52 16.13 -24.02
C SER A 496 -24.62 15.33 -23.32
N ALA A 497 -25.39 15.98 -22.49
CA ALA A 497 -26.48 15.34 -21.74
C ALA A 497 -27.62 14.80 -22.65
N SER A 498 -27.65 15.17 -23.94
CA SER A 498 -28.61 14.66 -24.91
C SER A 498 -28.20 13.34 -25.58
N LYS A 499 -26.96 12.86 -25.31
CA LYS A 499 -26.44 11.59 -25.80
C LYS A 499 -26.54 10.49 -24.74
N HIS A 500 -26.51 9.25 -25.17
CA HIS A 500 -26.43 8.09 -24.28
C HIS A 500 -25.04 7.46 -24.43
N TYR A 501 -24.33 7.34 -23.30
CA TYR A 501 -22.97 6.81 -23.26
C TYR A 501 -22.97 5.42 -22.60
N PRO A 502 -22.29 4.42 -23.19
CA PRO A 502 -22.03 3.19 -22.46
C PRO A 502 -21.22 3.52 -21.19
N VAL A 503 -21.44 2.71 -20.14
CA VAL A 503 -20.83 2.92 -18.83
C VAL A 503 -19.71 1.91 -18.61
N VAL A 504 -18.60 2.38 -18.05
CA VAL A 504 -17.52 1.51 -17.57
C VAL A 504 -17.37 1.68 -16.08
N LEU A 505 -17.52 0.58 -15.33
CA LEU A 505 -17.22 0.53 -13.91
C LEU A 505 -15.73 0.28 -13.73
N SER A 506 -15.00 1.25 -13.18
CA SER A 506 -13.62 1.15 -12.74
C SER A 506 -13.63 0.77 -11.26
N VAL A 507 -13.16 -0.44 -10.90
CA VAL A 507 -13.49 -1.02 -9.60
C VAL A 507 -12.27 -1.61 -8.89
N TYR A 508 -12.24 -1.46 -7.56
CA TYR A 508 -11.49 -2.33 -6.65
C TYR A 508 -12.47 -3.14 -5.80
N ALA A 509 -13.36 -2.45 -5.07
CA ALA A 509 -14.45 -3.01 -4.25
C ALA A 509 -14.00 -4.03 -3.19
N GLY A 510 -12.77 -3.92 -2.72
CA GLY A 510 -12.17 -4.80 -1.74
C GLY A 510 -11.76 -4.07 -0.45
N PRO A 511 -11.43 -4.85 0.59
CA PRO A 511 -10.96 -4.28 1.85
C PRO A 511 -9.63 -3.52 1.68
N GLY A 512 -9.37 -2.60 2.58
CA GLY A 512 -8.13 -1.82 2.63
C GLY A 512 -8.00 -0.70 1.59
N VAL A 513 -8.85 -0.65 0.54
CA VAL A 513 -8.73 0.31 -0.56
C VAL A 513 -9.99 1.15 -0.75
N LYS A 514 -9.86 2.47 -0.63
CA LYS A 514 -10.87 3.47 -0.99
C LYS A 514 -10.46 4.20 -2.26
N LEU A 515 -11.32 4.19 -3.28
CA LEU A 515 -11.05 4.82 -4.57
C LEU A 515 -11.63 6.24 -4.68
N VAL A 516 -12.81 6.49 -4.13
CA VAL A 516 -13.50 7.78 -4.28
C VAL A 516 -12.94 8.79 -3.28
N ARG A 517 -12.12 9.72 -3.79
CA ARG A 517 -11.44 10.77 -3.02
C ARG A 517 -11.54 12.10 -3.75
N ASP A 518 -11.68 13.21 -3.02
CA ASP A 518 -11.74 14.58 -3.58
C ASP A 518 -10.36 15.04 -4.12
N THR A 519 -9.81 14.26 -5.04
CA THR A 519 -8.56 14.52 -5.74
C THR A 519 -8.71 14.16 -7.22
N PRO A 520 -9.08 15.11 -8.08
CA PRO A 520 -9.33 14.84 -9.50
C PRO A 520 -8.19 14.11 -10.21
N THR A 521 -6.94 14.38 -9.81
CA THR A 521 -5.75 13.69 -10.38
C THR A 521 -5.69 12.20 -10.13
N ALA A 522 -6.51 11.64 -9.23
CA ALA A 522 -6.63 10.20 -9.04
C ALA A 522 -7.34 9.51 -10.23
N PHE A 523 -8.12 10.26 -11.00
CA PHE A 523 -8.97 9.75 -12.08
C PHE A 523 -8.42 10.05 -13.50
N LEU A 524 -7.11 10.29 -13.63
CA LEU A 524 -6.48 10.58 -14.94
C LEU A 524 -6.62 9.40 -15.92
N ASP A 525 -6.38 8.16 -15.49
CA ASP A 525 -6.55 6.96 -16.31
C ASP A 525 -8.01 6.79 -16.73
N ASP A 526 -8.95 7.02 -15.80
CA ASP A 526 -10.39 6.97 -16.06
C ASP A 526 -10.84 8.08 -16.99
N GLN A 527 -10.23 9.27 -16.94
CA GLN A 527 -10.52 10.34 -17.90
C GLN A 527 -10.05 9.99 -19.31
N CYS A 528 -8.86 9.38 -19.45
CA CYS A 528 -8.44 8.87 -20.76
C CYS A 528 -9.42 7.85 -21.32
N LEU A 529 -9.93 6.96 -20.49
CA LEU A 529 -10.95 5.99 -20.89
C LEU A 529 -12.28 6.68 -21.23
N ALA A 530 -12.72 7.62 -20.42
CA ALA A 530 -13.95 8.40 -20.69
C ALA A 530 -13.90 9.11 -22.03
N ASN A 531 -12.74 9.68 -22.41
CA ASN A 531 -12.53 10.38 -23.68
C ASN A 531 -12.64 9.46 -24.91
N GLN A 532 -12.68 8.13 -24.74
CA GLN A 532 -13.03 7.17 -25.79
C GLN A 532 -14.55 7.09 -26.02
N GLY A 533 -15.36 7.88 -25.32
CA GLY A 533 -16.81 7.95 -25.49
C GLY A 533 -17.62 7.17 -24.45
N TYR A 534 -17.09 7.01 -23.26
CA TYR A 534 -17.74 6.38 -22.12
C TYR A 534 -18.09 7.38 -21.01
N ILE A 535 -18.99 6.99 -20.13
CA ILE A 535 -19.02 7.51 -18.76
C ILE A 535 -18.34 6.45 -17.88
N VAL A 536 -17.28 6.85 -17.17
CA VAL A 536 -16.60 5.98 -16.23
C VAL A 536 -17.13 6.25 -14.83
N VAL A 537 -17.44 5.19 -14.09
CA VAL A 537 -17.98 5.26 -12.73
C VAL A 537 -17.07 4.49 -11.79
N THR A 538 -16.80 5.07 -10.64
CA THR A 538 -16.16 4.42 -9.50
C THR A 538 -17.08 4.52 -8.29
N LEU A 539 -17.25 3.42 -7.55
CA LEU A 539 -18.11 3.34 -6.37
C LEU A 539 -17.36 2.67 -5.23
N ASP A 540 -17.43 3.21 -4.02
CA ASP A 540 -17.00 2.56 -2.79
C ASP A 540 -18.22 1.96 -2.08
N GLY A 541 -18.31 0.62 -2.07
CA GLY A 541 -19.37 -0.15 -1.44
C GLY A 541 -18.93 -0.76 -0.11
N ARG A 542 -19.79 -1.58 0.51
CA ARG A 542 -19.45 -2.30 1.75
C ARG A 542 -18.19 -3.13 1.57
N GLY A 543 -17.36 -3.16 2.62
CA GLY A 543 -16.03 -3.74 2.63
C GLY A 543 -14.91 -2.74 2.37
N THR A 544 -15.20 -1.54 1.81
CA THR A 544 -14.18 -0.51 1.62
C THR A 544 -14.01 0.34 2.87
N PRO A 545 -12.75 0.81 3.18
CA PRO A 545 -12.47 1.58 4.38
C PRO A 545 -12.95 3.02 4.30
N GLY A 546 -12.95 3.70 5.45
CA GLY A 546 -13.14 5.13 5.51
C GLY A 546 -14.59 5.57 5.65
N ARG A 547 -15.44 4.67 6.07
CA ARG A 547 -16.81 4.95 6.52
C ARG A 547 -16.95 4.53 7.99
N ASP A 548 -17.85 3.65 8.34
CA ASP A 548 -18.00 3.12 9.69
C ASP A 548 -17.58 1.65 9.76
N HIS A 549 -17.31 1.18 10.97
CA HIS A 549 -16.89 -0.18 11.28
C HIS A 549 -17.83 -1.24 10.64
N ASP A 550 -19.15 -1.11 10.83
CA ASP A 550 -20.11 -2.11 10.34
C ASP A 550 -20.14 -2.18 8.82
N PHE A 551 -19.92 -1.03 8.15
CA PHE A 551 -19.84 -0.96 6.70
C PHE A 551 -18.62 -1.71 6.16
N GLU A 552 -17.48 -1.54 6.80
CA GLU A 552 -16.24 -2.19 6.41
C GLU A 552 -16.27 -3.69 6.75
N ARG A 553 -16.72 -4.06 7.97
CA ARG A 553 -16.78 -5.45 8.46
C ARG A 553 -17.92 -6.29 7.82
N ALA A 554 -18.81 -5.68 7.06
CA ALA A 554 -19.94 -6.37 6.41
C ALA A 554 -19.55 -7.54 5.50
N ILE A 555 -18.30 -7.60 5.05
CA ILE A 555 -17.79 -8.65 4.15
C ILE A 555 -17.21 -9.87 4.88
N LYS A 556 -17.21 -9.90 6.21
CA LYS A 556 -16.71 -11.07 6.96
C LYS A 556 -17.43 -12.33 6.52
N GLY A 557 -16.68 -13.37 6.12
CA GLY A 557 -17.20 -14.64 5.61
C GLY A 557 -17.73 -14.61 4.18
N ASN A 558 -17.69 -13.46 3.47
CA ASN A 558 -18.12 -13.36 2.08
C ASN A 558 -17.59 -12.11 1.37
N LEU A 559 -16.59 -12.28 0.53
CA LEU A 559 -15.90 -11.17 -0.11
C LEU A 559 -16.62 -10.58 -1.34
N ILE A 560 -17.75 -11.12 -1.77
CA ILE A 560 -18.33 -10.75 -3.06
C ILE A 560 -19.80 -10.36 -3.03
N ASP A 561 -20.67 -11.05 -2.28
CA ASP A 561 -22.12 -10.86 -2.44
C ASP A 561 -22.56 -9.42 -2.14
N LEU A 562 -22.11 -8.86 -1.01
CA LEU A 562 -22.48 -7.51 -0.62
C LEU A 562 -21.78 -6.44 -1.47
N PRO A 563 -20.46 -6.52 -1.76
CA PRO A 563 -19.80 -5.61 -2.70
C PRO A 563 -20.46 -5.62 -4.09
N LEU A 564 -20.76 -6.80 -4.65
CA LEU A 564 -21.40 -6.91 -5.97
C LEU A 564 -22.80 -6.30 -5.97
N GLN A 565 -23.59 -6.55 -4.93
CA GLN A 565 -24.92 -5.95 -4.79
C GLN A 565 -24.84 -4.43 -4.72
N ASP A 566 -23.90 -3.88 -3.93
CA ASP A 566 -23.74 -2.43 -3.78
C ASP A 566 -23.33 -1.76 -5.10
N GLN A 567 -22.40 -2.36 -5.85
CA GLN A 567 -21.98 -1.84 -7.16
C GLN A 567 -23.16 -1.82 -8.16
N VAL A 568 -23.96 -2.86 -8.19
CA VAL A 568 -25.16 -2.94 -9.06
C VAL A 568 -26.24 -1.95 -8.64
N ASP A 569 -26.57 -1.90 -7.35
CA ASP A 569 -27.58 -0.96 -6.81
C ASP A 569 -27.14 0.49 -7.04
N GLY A 570 -25.85 0.78 -6.85
CA GLY A 570 -25.27 2.09 -7.09
C GLY A 570 -25.38 2.50 -8.56
N LEU A 571 -24.96 1.62 -9.50
CA LEU A 571 -25.09 1.88 -10.93
C LEU A 571 -26.54 2.12 -11.34
N GLN A 572 -27.49 1.30 -10.87
CA GLN A 572 -28.90 1.48 -11.18
C GLN A 572 -29.46 2.79 -10.64
N ALA A 573 -29.06 3.19 -9.44
CA ALA A 573 -29.48 4.47 -8.87
C ALA A 573 -28.91 5.67 -9.65
N LEU A 574 -27.65 5.60 -10.07
CA LEU A 574 -27.02 6.62 -10.91
C LEU A 574 -27.70 6.70 -12.27
N GLY A 575 -27.98 5.58 -12.95
CA GLY A 575 -28.64 5.58 -14.24
C GLY A 575 -30.09 6.09 -14.21
N LYS A 576 -30.77 6.00 -13.06
CA LYS A 576 -32.09 6.66 -12.86
C LYS A 576 -31.96 8.18 -12.72
N ARG A 577 -30.84 8.67 -12.19
CA ARG A 577 -30.56 10.09 -11.98
C ARG A 577 -29.95 10.75 -13.22
N TYR A 578 -29.09 10.03 -13.91
CA TYR A 578 -28.31 10.51 -15.05
C TYR A 578 -28.72 9.76 -16.31
N HIS A 579 -29.68 10.30 -17.06
CA HIS A 579 -30.29 9.64 -18.22
C HIS A 579 -29.31 9.45 -19.38
N GLU A 580 -28.20 10.15 -19.39
CA GLU A 580 -27.10 9.98 -20.34
C GLU A 580 -26.32 8.66 -20.14
N MET A 581 -26.49 7.97 -19.03
CA MET A 581 -25.86 6.68 -18.75
C MET A 581 -26.68 5.54 -19.38
N ASP A 582 -26.15 4.86 -20.38
CA ASP A 582 -26.77 3.70 -20.99
C ASP A 582 -26.41 2.41 -20.23
N LEU A 583 -27.26 2.06 -19.27
CA LEU A 583 -27.08 0.85 -18.48
C LEU A 583 -27.36 -0.46 -19.22
N SER A 584 -27.80 -0.43 -20.47
CA SER A 584 -27.87 -1.63 -21.32
C SER A 584 -26.48 -2.04 -21.86
N ARG A 585 -25.48 -1.13 -21.76
CA ARG A 585 -24.10 -1.29 -22.22
C ARG A 585 -23.12 -0.96 -21.11
N VAL A 586 -23.00 -1.84 -20.11
CA VAL A 586 -22.08 -1.67 -18.97
C VAL A 586 -20.91 -2.64 -19.11
N GLY A 587 -19.68 -2.11 -19.04
CA GLY A 587 -18.44 -2.86 -18.86
C GLY A 587 -17.89 -2.71 -17.46
N VAL A 588 -16.99 -3.63 -17.06
CA VAL A 588 -16.31 -3.57 -15.77
C VAL A 588 -14.83 -3.92 -15.93
N HIS A 589 -13.94 -3.20 -15.24
CA HIS A 589 -12.54 -3.57 -15.18
C HIS A 589 -11.93 -3.26 -13.80
N GLY A 590 -10.90 -4.03 -13.45
CA GLY A 590 -10.12 -3.83 -12.25
C GLY A 590 -8.86 -4.69 -12.24
N TRP A 591 -7.99 -4.44 -11.26
CA TRP A 591 -6.72 -5.15 -11.07
C TRP A 591 -6.66 -5.76 -9.67
N SER A 592 -5.96 -6.89 -9.49
CA SER A 592 -5.82 -7.57 -8.21
C SER A 592 -7.20 -7.97 -7.64
N PHE A 593 -7.58 -7.54 -6.45
CA PHE A 593 -8.94 -7.73 -5.94
C PHE A 593 -10.01 -7.15 -6.88
N GLY A 594 -9.74 -6.00 -7.52
CA GLY A 594 -10.63 -5.46 -8.57
C GLY A 594 -10.73 -6.37 -9.80
N GLY A 595 -9.68 -7.13 -10.12
CA GLY A 595 -9.71 -8.19 -11.13
C GLY A 595 -10.59 -9.38 -10.72
N TYR A 596 -10.48 -9.82 -9.47
CA TYR A 596 -11.35 -10.78 -8.84
C TYR A 596 -12.81 -10.34 -8.91
N PHE A 597 -13.10 -9.14 -8.44
CA PHE A 597 -14.44 -8.54 -8.52
C PHE A 597 -14.95 -8.50 -9.96
N THR A 598 -14.12 -8.08 -10.91
CA THR A 598 -14.48 -8.02 -12.33
C THR A 598 -14.86 -9.38 -12.90
N ALA A 599 -14.08 -10.42 -12.60
CA ALA A 599 -14.40 -11.79 -13.02
C ALA A 599 -15.74 -12.26 -12.43
N MET A 600 -15.92 -12.08 -11.12
CA MET A 600 -17.18 -12.43 -10.43
C MET A 600 -18.38 -11.63 -10.96
N ALA A 601 -18.23 -10.34 -11.17
CA ALA A 601 -19.29 -9.47 -11.70
C ALA A 601 -19.72 -9.89 -13.12
N THR A 602 -18.77 -10.17 -14.00
CA THR A 602 -19.01 -10.58 -15.39
C THR A 602 -19.70 -11.96 -15.45
N ILE A 603 -19.28 -12.88 -14.59
CA ILE A 603 -19.84 -14.24 -14.52
C ILE A 603 -21.23 -14.25 -13.88
N ARG A 604 -21.38 -13.59 -12.72
CA ARG A 604 -22.59 -13.71 -11.87
C ARG A 604 -23.70 -12.73 -12.23
N ARG A 605 -23.36 -11.59 -12.92
CA ARG A 605 -24.34 -10.55 -13.28
C ARG A 605 -24.27 -10.22 -14.79
N PRO A 606 -24.47 -11.23 -15.68
CA PRO A 606 -24.49 -11.00 -17.14
C PRO A 606 -25.66 -10.11 -17.57
N ASP A 607 -26.70 -9.99 -16.74
CA ASP A 607 -27.82 -9.07 -16.91
C ASP A 607 -27.36 -7.59 -16.85
N VAL A 608 -26.34 -7.27 -16.08
CA VAL A 608 -25.77 -5.92 -15.91
C VAL A 608 -24.51 -5.75 -16.77
N PHE A 609 -23.48 -6.54 -16.50
CA PHE A 609 -22.17 -6.40 -17.11
C PHE A 609 -22.09 -7.17 -18.44
N LYS A 610 -21.80 -6.45 -19.52
CA LYS A 610 -21.74 -7.00 -20.90
C LYS A 610 -20.33 -7.40 -21.31
N VAL A 611 -19.32 -6.97 -20.57
CA VAL A 611 -17.91 -7.29 -20.79
C VAL A 611 -17.10 -7.03 -19.52
N GLY A 612 -16.12 -7.89 -19.26
CA GLY A 612 -15.18 -7.74 -18.16
C GLY A 612 -13.72 -7.78 -18.60
N VAL A 613 -12.88 -6.96 -17.95
CA VAL A 613 -11.41 -6.99 -18.11
C VAL A 613 -10.80 -7.17 -16.75
N ALA A 614 -10.39 -8.39 -16.42
CA ALA A 614 -9.88 -8.78 -15.11
C ALA A 614 -8.34 -8.89 -15.12
N GLY A 615 -7.66 -7.99 -14.42
CA GLY A 615 -6.21 -7.99 -14.28
C GLY A 615 -5.76 -8.70 -12.99
N ALA A 616 -4.82 -9.63 -13.08
CA ALA A 616 -4.19 -10.36 -11.98
C ALA A 616 -5.19 -10.80 -10.87
N PRO A 617 -6.30 -11.51 -11.22
CA PRO A 617 -7.34 -11.85 -10.27
C PRO A 617 -6.91 -12.98 -9.33
N PRO A 618 -7.00 -12.83 -7.99
CA PRO A 618 -7.06 -13.97 -7.09
C PRO A 618 -8.40 -14.67 -7.30
N VAL A 619 -8.40 -15.92 -7.79
CA VAL A 619 -9.65 -16.62 -8.16
C VAL A 619 -10.11 -17.60 -7.10
N ASP A 620 -9.21 -18.07 -6.28
CA ASP A 620 -9.45 -18.95 -5.14
C ASP A 620 -8.66 -18.46 -3.95
N PHE A 621 -9.34 -17.96 -2.93
CA PHE A 621 -8.68 -17.41 -1.75
C PHE A 621 -7.98 -18.48 -0.88
N ALA A 622 -8.23 -19.78 -1.11
CA ALA A 622 -7.41 -20.83 -0.51
C ALA A 622 -5.96 -20.86 -1.06
N ASP A 623 -5.73 -20.24 -2.22
CA ASP A 623 -4.40 -20.08 -2.82
C ASP A 623 -3.74 -18.73 -2.45
N TYR A 624 -4.43 -17.87 -1.73
CA TYR A 624 -3.89 -16.58 -1.28
C TYR A 624 -3.35 -16.71 0.15
N ASP A 625 -2.59 -15.69 0.62
CA ASP A 625 -1.89 -15.80 1.89
C ASP A 625 -2.81 -15.84 3.12
N THR A 626 -2.24 -16.36 4.23
CA THR A 626 -2.93 -16.53 5.50
C THR A 626 -3.39 -15.22 6.10
N ALA A 627 -2.51 -14.22 6.18
CA ALA A 627 -2.78 -13.01 6.97
C ALA A 627 -3.87 -12.16 6.34
N TYR A 628 -3.93 -12.06 5.00
CA TYR A 628 -5.02 -11.42 4.30
C TYR A 628 -6.29 -12.25 4.36
N THR A 629 -6.21 -13.49 3.90
CA THR A 629 -7.42 -14.29 3.65
C THR A 629 -8.13 -14.69 4.93
N GLU A 630 -7.38 -15.16 5.94
CA GLU A 630 -7.99 -15.61 7.19
C GLU A 630 -8.56 -14.47 8.03
N ARG A 631 -8.04 -13.24 7.88
CA ARG A 631 -8.65 -12.04 8.46
C ARG A 631 -10.12 -11.92 8.06
N TYR A 632 -10.43 -12.16 6.80
CA TYR A 632 -11.78 -11.96 6.25
C TYR A 632 -12.64 -13.21 6.21
N LEU A 633 -12.04 -14.39 5.97
CA LEU A 633 -12.76 -15.65 5.77
C LEU A 633 -12.55 -16.67 6.90
N GLY A 634 -11.56 -16.49 7.78
CA GLY A 634 -11.10 -17.57 8.66
C GLY A 634 -10.28 -18.59 7.87
N THR A 635 -10.03 -19.78 8.45
CA THR A 635 -9.36 -20.84 7.70
C THR A 635 -10.33 -21.56 6.75
N PRO A 636 -9.85 -22.19 5.65
CA PRO A 636 -10.72 -22.99 4.77
C PRO A 636 -11.44 -24.11 5.47
N GLN A 637 -10.90 -24.60 6.60
CA GLN A 637 -11.48 -25.64 7.42
C GLN A 637 -12.63 -25.13 8.30
N ASP A 638 -12.53 -23.88 8.76
CA ASP A 638 -13.53 -23.26 9.66
C ASP A 638 -14.71 -22.67 8.89
N ASP A 639 -14.46 -22.07 7.71
CA ASP A 639 -15.50 -21.45 6.85
C ASP A 639 -15.45 -21.92 5.38
N PRO A 640 -15.66 -23.22 5.11
CA PRO A 640 -15.66 -23.74 3.74
C PRO A 640 -16.75 -23.09 2.86
N GLU A 641 -17.85 -22.59 3.46
CA GLU A 641 -18.93 -21.93 2.74
C GLU A 641 -18.50 -20.52 2.26
N GLY A 642 -17.83 -19.75 3.12
CA GLY A 642 -17.28 -18.42 2.77
C GLY A 642 -16.27 -18.53 1.64
N TYR A 643 -15.37 -19.50 1.71
CA TYR A 643 -14.43 -19.80 0.63
C TYR A 643 -15.14 -20.19 -0.67
N HIS A 644 -16.13 -21.07 -0.61
CA HIS A 644 -16.90 -21.46 -1.81
C HIS A 644 -17.65 -20.28 -2.44
N LYS A 645 -18.32 -19.44 -1.65
CA LYS A 645 -19.00 -18.23 -2.14
C LYS A 645 -18.04 -17.24 -2.80
N SER A 646 -16.84 -17.12 -2.25
CA SER A 646 -15.81 -16.21 -2.73
C SER A 646 -14.94 -16.78 -3.87
N ASN A 647 -15.14 -18.04 -4.27
CA ASN A 647 -14.33 -18.72 -5.29
C ASN A 647 -14.91 -18.51 -6.69
N VAL A 648 -14.13 -17.88 -7.60
CA VAL A 648 -14.53 -17.65 -9.00
C VAL A 648 -14.74 -18.95 -9.75
N LEU A 649 -13.96 -19.99 -9.44
CA LEU A 649 -14.02 -21.29 -10.11
C LEU A 649 -15.38 -21.96 -9.93
N ALA A 650 -16.04 -21.71 -8.80
CA ALA A 650 -17.36 -22.28 -8.49
C ALA A 650 -18.48 -21.80 -9.45
N TYR A 651 -18.24 -20.71 -10.17
CA TYR A 651 -19.22 -20.09 -11.08
C TYR A 651 -18.75 -20.06 -12.54
N ALA A 652 -17.59 -20.59 -12.86
CA ALA A 652 -16.96 -20.51 -14.19
C ALA A 652 -17.86 -21.03 -15.32
N ASP A 653 -18.66 -22.09 -15.07
CA ASP A 653 -19.59 -22.69 -16.02
C ASP A 653 -20.79 -21.79 -16.37
N THR A 654 -21.02 -20.73 -15.59
CA THR A 654 -22.14 -19.79 -15.83
C THR A 654 -21.72 -18.57 -16.66
N LEU A 655 -20.46 -18.44 -17.05
CA LEU A 655 -19.95 -17.30 -17.86
C LEU A 655 -20.76 -17.22 -19.18
N GLN A 656 -21.29 -16.02 -19.47
CA GLN A 656 -22.08 -15.74 -20.69
C GLN A 656 -21.50 -14.55 -21.48
N GLN A 657 -20.74 -13.68 -20.83
CA GLN A 657 -20.26 -12.44 -21.42
C GLN A 657 -18.76 -12.52 -21.72
N PRO A 658 -18.26 -11.74 -22.69
CA PRO A 658 -16.84 -11.68 -23.00
C PRO A 658 -16.01 -11.29 -21.77
N LEU A 659 -14.96 -12.07 -21.49
CA LEU A 659 -14.02 -11.86 -20.39
C LEU A 659 -12.58 -11.88 -20.92
N LEU A 660 -11.83 -10.81 -20.66
CA LEU A 660 -10.39 -10.72 -20.87
C LEU A 660 -9.68 -10.87 -19.53
N LEU A 661 -8.79 -11.86 -19.44
CA LEU A 661 -7.88 -12.07 -18.32
C LEU A 661 -6.51 -11.48 -18.70
N MET A 662 -5.88 -10.75 -17.81
CA MET A 662 -4.53 -10.21 -17.97
C MET A 662 -3.71 -10.56 -16.74
N HIS A 663 -2.49 -11.12 -16.91
CA HIS A 663 -1.70 -11.52 -15.74
C HIS A 663 -0.19 -11.50 -16.02
N GLY A 664 0.59 -11.05 -15.04
CA GLY A 664 2.06 -11.14 -15.05
C GLY A 664 2.51 -12.58 -14.79
N ILE A 665 3.36 -13.12 -15.65
CA ILE A 665 3.78 -14.53 -15.54
C ILE A 665 4.75 -14.80 -14.39
N THR A 666 5.35 -13.74 -13.83
CA THR A 666 6.24 -13.83 -12.67
C THR A 666 5.68 -13.09 -11.45
N ASP A 667 4.35 -12.99 -11.38
CA ASP A 667 3.62 -12.39 -10.26
C ASP A 667 3.87 -13.20 -8.98
N ASP A 668 4.45 -12.57 -7.96
CA ASP A 668 4.83 -13.18 -6.67
C ASP A 668 3.90 -12.78 -5.52
N ASN A 669 2.84 -12.02 -5.83
CA ASN A 669 1.76 -11.67 -4.91
C ASN A 669 0.51 -12.52 -5.23
N VAL A 670 -0.13 -12.27 -6.37
CA VAL A 670 -1.20 -13.13 -6.90
C VAL A 670 -0.57 -14.07 -7.93
N TYR A 671 -0.21 -15.26 -7.52
CA TYR A 671 0.46 -16.19 -8.41
C TYR A 671 -0.31 -16.46 -9.70
N PHE A 672 0.40 -16.52 -10.83
CA PHE A 672 -0.17 -16.77 -12.16
C PHE A 672 -1.03 -18.04 -12.22
N GLU A 673 -0.79 -19.00 -11.33
CA GLU A 673 -1.60 -20.22 -11.19
C GLU A 673 -3.10 -19.92 -11.00
N ASN A 674 -3.46 -18.80 -10.36
CA ASN A 674 -4.84 -18.36 -10.21
C ASN A 674 -5.52 -18.21 -11.59
N THR A 675 -4.91 -17.48 -12.50
CA THR A 675 -5.43 -17.34 -13.87
C THR A 675 -5.44 -18.69 -14.61
N MET A 676 -4.43 -19.54 -14.42
CA MET A 676 -4.41 -20.86 -15.06
C MET A 676 -5.55 -21.76 -14.57
N LYS A 677 -5.86 -21.76 -13.28
CA LYS A 677 -7.03 -22.49 -12.73
C LYS A 677 -8.34 -22.00 -13.34
N LEU A 678 -8.51 -20.67 -13.46
CA LEU A 678 -9.71 -20.11 -14.08
C LEU A 678 -9.82 -20.47 -15.57
N THR A 679 -8.72 -20.36 -16.32
CA THR A 679 -8.72 -20.75 -17.75
C THR A 679 -9.05 -22.22 -17.93
N GLN A 680 -8.52 -23.09 -17.06
CA GLN A 680 -8.84 -24.53 -17.07
C GLN A 680 -10.34 -24.77 -16.79
N ALA A 681 -10.90 -24.12 -15.78
CA ALA A 681 -12.32 -24.25 -15.42
C ALA A 681 -13.22 -23.77 -16.58
N LEU A 682 -12.90 -22.66 -17.21
CA LEU A 682 -13.64 -22.13 -18.37
C LEU A 682 -13.54 -23.05 -19.59
N LEU A 683 -12.39 -23.63 -19.89
CA LEU A 683 -12.18 -24.59 -20.98
C LEU A 683 -13.01 -25.86 -20.76
N HIS A 684 -13.00 -26.42 -19.53
CA HIS A 684 -13.81 -27.60 -19.19
C HIS A 684 -15.30 -27.30 -19.32
N ALA A 685 -15.72 -26.08 -19.00
CA ALA A 685 -17.12 -25.65 -19.16
C ALA A 685 -17.48 -25.24 -20.59
N GLY A 686 -16.54 -25.27 -21.54
CA GLY A 686 -16.74 -24.81 -22.91
C GLY A 686 -17.04 -23.33 -23.06
N LYS A 687 -16.50 -22.49 -22.13
CA LYS A 687 -16.73 -21.04 -22.10
C LYS A 687 -15.57 -20.32 -22.77
N PRO A 688 -15.84 -19.43 -23.76
CA PRO A 688 -14.78 -18.63 -24.39
C PRO A 688 -14.27 -17.53 -23.47
N TYR A 689 -12.98 -17.27 -23.54
CA TYR A 689 -12.30 -16.15 -22.87
C TYR A 689 -11.14 -15.66 -23.72
N ASP A 690 -10.67 -14.44 -23.45
CA ASP A 690 -9.42 -13.92 -23.98
C ASP A 690 -8.37 -13.88 -22.85
N LEU A 691 -7.09 -14.08 -23.20
CA LEU A 691 -5.98 -14.04 -22.25
C LEU A 691 -4.84 -13.19 -22.79
N LEU A 692 -4.35 -12.26 -21.98
CA LEU A 692 -3.14 -11.48 -22.22
C LEU A 692 -2.09 -11.81 -21.16
N LEU A 693 -1.06 -12.52 -21.57
CA LEU A 693 0.12 -12.77 -20.73
C LEU A 693 1.03 -11.55 -20.77
N LEU A 694 1.50 -11.15 -19.59
CA LEU A 694 2.38 -10.01 -19.43
C LEU A 694 3.74 -10.46 -18.91
N PRO A 695 4.84 -9.95 -19.47
CA PRO A 695 6.15 -10.12 -18.84
C PRO A 695 6.18 -9.30 -17.54
N GLY A 696 6.72 -9.87 -16.46
CA GLY A 696 6.89 -9.18 -15.18
C GLY A 696 5.95 -9.61 -14.06
N THR A 697 5.98 -8.83 -13.00
CA THR A 697 5.36 -9.08 -11.70
C THR A 697 3.95 -8.48 -11.58
N HIS A 698 3.43 -8.39 -10.34
CA HIS A 698 2.13 -7.78 -10.04
C HIS A 698 2.07 -6.29 -10.40
N MET A 699 3.21 -5.61 -10.28
CA MET A 699 3.35 -4.15 -10.39
C MET A 699 3.78 -3.71 -11.78
N LEU A 700 3.27 -3.70 -12.81
CA LEU A 700 3.70 -3.30 -14.18
C LEU A 700 4.55 -1.99 -14.20
N PRO A 701 5.85 -2.01 -13.87
CA PRO A 701 6.65 -0.79 -13.77
C PRO A 701 6.99 -0.14 -15.13
N ASP A 702 7.06 -0.94 -16.20
CA ASP A 702 7.39 -0.45 -17.53
C ASP A 702 6.25 0.41 -18.11
N PRO A 703 6.50 1.69 -18.47
CA PRO A 703 5.47 2.59 -18.96
C PRO A 703 4.91 2.18 -20.33
N VAL A 704 5.70 1.52 -21.17
CA VAL A 704 5.24 1.05 -22.48
C VAL A 704 4.31 -0.13 -22.30
N ILE A 705 4.67 -1.08 -21.44
CA ILE A 705 3.81 -2.23 -21.10
C ILE A 705 2.50 -1.74 -20.49
N ARG A 706 2.52 -0.83 -19.51
CA ARG A 706 1.32 -0.23 -18.92
C ARG A 706 0.40 0.39 -19.98
N ALA A 707 0.96 1.20 -20.88
CA ALA A 707 0.18 1.82 -21.95
C ALA A 707 -0.42 0.77 -22.90
N ARG A 708 0.29 -0.33 -23.19
CA ARG A 708 -0.23 -1.41 -24.05
C ARG A 708 -1.30 -2.25 -23.35
N VAL A 709 -1.17 -2.50 -22.06
CA VAL A 709 -2.20 -3.14 -21.24
C VAL A 709 -3.48 -2.30 -21.26
N ALA A 710 -3.38 -0.99 -21.02
CA ALA A 710 -4.50 -0.07 -21.09
C ALA A 710 -5.13 -0.05 -22.50
N GLN A 711 -4.32 0.00 -23.55
CA GLN A 711 -4.80 -0.06 -24.95
C GLN A 711 -5.56 -1.37 -25.22
N ARG A 712 -5.07 -2.50 -24.73
CA ARG A 712 -5.77 -3.80 -24.94
C ARG A 712 -7.10 -3.83 -24.20
N ARG A 713 -7.15 -3.30 -22.97
CA ARG A 713 -8.39 -3.10 -22.21
C ARG A 713 -9.40 -2.26 -23.02
N GLU A 714 -8.98 -1.11 -23.52
CA GLU A 714 -9.82 -0.20 -24.32
C GLU A 714 -10.37 -0.90 -25.57
N GLN A 715 -9.51 -1.58 -26.33
CA GLN A 715 -9.92 -2.33 -27.53
C GLN A 715 -10.96 -3.40 -27.22
N PHE A 716 -10.81 -4.11 -26.11
CA PHE A 716 -11.72 -5.17 -25.71
C PHE A 716 -13.07 -4.61 -25.28
N LEU A 717 -13.08 -3.55 -24.45
CA LEU A 717 -14.29 -2.84 -24.07
C LEU A 717 -15.02 -2.25 -25.31
N HIS A 718 -14.26 -1.61 -26.21
CA HIS A 718 -14.80 -0.98 -27.42
C HIS A 718 -15.49 -1.99 -28.36
N ALA A 719 -14.92 -3.17 -28.52
CA ALA A 719 -15.50 -4.22 -29.39
C ALA A 719 -16.92 -4.62 -28.97
N VAL A 720 -17.21 -4.58 -27.66
CA VAL A 720 -18.50 -4.99 -27.10
C VAL A 720 -19.43 -3.80 -26.88
N LEU A 721 -18.95 -2.72 -26.26
CA LEU A 721 -19.78 -1.59 -25.82
C LEU A 721 -20.06 -0.57 -26.93
N GLN A 722 -19.25 -0.53 -27.99
CA GLN A 722 -19.43 0.31 -29.19
C GLN A 722 -19.81 1.75 -28.88
N PRO A 723 -18.94 2.54 -28.21
CA PRO A 723 -19.21 3.95 -27.94
C PRO A 723 -19.39 4.72 -29.25
N GLY A 724 -20.33 5.68 -29.28
CA GLY A 724 -20.61 6.49 -30.47
C GLY A 724 -21.65 5.90 -31.43
N LYS A 725 -22.21 4.72 -31.13
CA LYS A 725 -23.37 4.15 -31.85
C LYS A 725 -24.69 4.46 -31.19
#